data_4cd63637d56bb0e271660901109509e9
#
_entry.id   4cd63637d56bb0e271660901109509e9
#
_cell.length_a   1.000
_cell.length_b   1.000
_cell.length_c   1.000
_cell.angle_alpha   90.00
_cell.angle_beta   90.00
_cell.angle_gamma   90.00
#
_symmetry.space_group_name_H-M   'P 1'
#
loop_
_entity.id
_entity.type
_entity.pdbx_description
1 polymer ?
#
loop_
_entity_poly.entity_id
_entity_poly.type
_entity_poly.pdbx_seq_one_letter_code
_entity_poly.pdbx_strand_id
1 'polypeptide(L)'
;MKKTAFYKTAICLVAVMLMCIKISGETSTLQAATATQTAKSAQIVPADSPEAAATEWPGIRTEHKPGTRWWWLGSAVDKENLSWNLQSLHQAGIGSVEITPIYGVQGEEARDIPYLSPRWMEMLKHVQNQAAQLDMIVDMNGGTGWPFGGPEIEPAHAASRQLVQRYPLEGSSAATATISSTSSSSSTTTTTTSSSSSSSNSKSAAKQRINLEVQDKRQQPHAQLQALLFVASDGSREVLPLEAVKDNILELPADKKGELIALYCGKTLQQVKRSAPGGEGLVMNHLSKEALGHYLKKFDRAFEQSDASWPNAFFNDSYEVYGADWSEQLLEEFRQRRAYDLRLYLPELLGEGDPEIIARVVCDYRETIAEMLLDNFTVPWTEWAHARGSQTRNQAHGSPGNLLDLYAAMDIPECESFGCTNFDLPNLRVDEDIRRNDGNPATLKYASSAAHVSGKNFTSSESMTWLTEHFRTSLALIKPEMDQLFLNGVNRVYYHGTPYTPKEAAWPGWLFYASILVNPNNTIFRDMPALNDYIARVQSFMQSGKPDNELLLYLPIYDIWQNYRNSNYLTFVIHSMADKLPQFDGLVLELREAGYDMDYISDKQLSETKFADGLLQTPGAEYKAIMVPHCQVMPPATLQHLLRLARRGAHVMFLGSVPQEVPGLHKAAERRDQLRQLWQETGLKTDLHSQQSVSYGQGTLTVAPDLAQLMKTSGIEPEEMKSVQGLDYIRRRYDDGYVYFVAMQHNRSVDAWVPLAKPASSVMFFDPLSGQKAPAPMSRNEENQNLVYLQIKPGQSLIIRTFDQGNLSGDTYPVFEPGNVSYGCRKEQRNQEALPLSGNWTFEFSEGQPHIPGQFKMKGQPRPWTELQVEGADAYAGTGVYKLEFKLPKVQADDWLLDFGFLAETARIRINGKDAGLVWSVPYEIRLGDYLLPGKKNSIEIAVTNLPANRIADYDRRGIKWRIFKDINIVSVFYKPITFDV
;
A
#
# COMPACT_ATOMS: atom_id res chain seq x y z
N MET A 1 -46.48 -9.21 0.51
CA MET A 1 -47.19 -8.71 1.71
C MET A 1 -46.21 -8.00 2.61
N LYS A 2 -46.51 -6.70 2.83
CA LYS A 2 -46.15 -5.86 3.99
C LYS A 2 -44.65 -5.79 4.36
N LYS A 3 -44.05 -4.66 4.09
CA LYS A 3 -43.83 -3.40 4.83
C LYS A 3 -42.47 -3.46 5.57
N THR A 4 -41.58 -2.59 5.26
CA THR A 4 -41.52 -1.31 5.95
C THR A 4 -40.73 -0.28 5.09
N ALA A 5 -41.39 0.83 4.84
CA ALA A 5 -40.84 2.09 4.39
C ALA A 5 -40.36 2.89 5.62
N PHE A 6 -39.68 4.00 5.34
CA PHE A 6 -39.11 5.05 6.20
C PHE A 6 -37.60 4.84 6.50
N TYR A 7 -36.71 5.67 6.01
CA TYR A 7 -36.70 7.13 6.04
C TYR A 7 -36.05 7.70 4.76
N LYS A 8 -36.82 8.46 4.00
CA LYS A 8 -36.26 9.52 3.14
C LYS A 8 -36.18 10.77 4.00
N THR A 9 -34.98 11.14 4.42
CA THR A 9 -34.70 12.52 4.78
C THR A 9 -33.75 13.03 3.70
N ALA A 10 -34.32 13.74 2.75
CA ALA A 10 -33.57 14.53 1.82
C ALA A 10 -32.83 15.63 2.62
N ILE A 11 -31.56 15.49 2.82
CA ILE A 11 -30.69 16.61 3.18
C ILE A 11 -30.22 17.18 1.85
N CYS A 12 -30.89 18.20 1.35
CA CYS A 12 -30.32 19.13 0.39
C CYS A 12 -29.13 19.81 1.07
N LEU A 13 -27.93 19.27 0.88
CA LEU A 13 -26.70 20.00 1.13
C LEU A 13 -26.47 20.93 -0.05
N VAL A 14 -27.05 22.12 0.01
CA VAL A 14 -26.62 23.26 -0.78
C VAL A 14 -25.18 23.56 -0.35
N ALA A 15 -24.20 23.20 -1.18
CA ALA A 15 -22.81 23.60 -0.98
C ALA A 15 -22.69 25.11 -1.17
N VAL A 16 -23.00 25.85 -0.12
CA VAL A 16 -22.77 27.30 -0.08
C VAL A 16 -21.31 27.48 0.26
N MET A 17 -20.56 28.03 -0.68
CA MET A 17 -19.19 28.53 -0.45
C MET A 17 -19.29 29.72 0.50
N LEU A 18 -19.26 29.47 1.82
CA LEU A 18 -19.22 30.50 2.85
C LEU A 18 -17.77 30.95 3.02
N MET A 19 -17.41 32.04 2.36
CA MET A 19 -16.14 32.70 2.55
C MET A 19 -16.25 33.66 3.72
N CYS A 20 -15.56 33.38 4.80
CA CYS A 20 -15.45 34.27 5.98
C CYS A 20 -14.00 34.67 6.17
N ILE A 21 -13.73 35.95 6.29
CA ILE A 21 -12.49 36.43 6.91
C ILE A 21 -12.75 36.44 8.43
N LYS A 22 -12.08 35.51 9.11
CA LYS A 22 -11.98 35.62 10.57
C LYS A 22 -10.85 36.55 10.90
N ILE A 23 -11.19 37.69 11.49
CA ILE A 23 -10.20 38.56 12.10
C ILE A 23 -10.07 38.09 13.52
N SER A 24 -9.09 37.28 13.80
CA SER A 24 -8.67 36.99 15.15
C SER A 24 -7.50 37.93 15.47
N GLY A 25 -7.71 38.84 16.39
CA GLY A 25 -6.60 39.61 17.00
C GLY A 25 -5.80 38.64 17.86
N GLU A 26 -4.80 38.02 17.28
CA GLU A 26 -3.94 37.05 17.97
C GLU A 26 -2.70 37.84 18.42
N THR A 27 -2.48 37.93 19.74
CA THR A 27 -1.26 38.49 20.31
C THR A 27 -0.13 37.51 20.22
N SER A 28 0.68 37.58 19.17
CA SER A 28 1.98 36.93 19.17
C SER A 28 3.03 37.92 19.63
N THR A 29 3.91 37.51 20.53
CA THR A 29 5.07 38.30 20.91
C THR A 29 6.12 38.33 19.80
N LEU A 30 5.80 38.94 18.66
CA LEU A 30 6.78 39.26 17.64
C LEU A 30 7.26 40.72 17.81
N GLN A 31 8.46 40.88 18.33
CA GLN A 31 9.14 42.15 18.27
C GLN A 31 9.46 42.49 16.81
N ALA A 32 8.83 43.52 16.28
CA ALA A 32 9.07 44.01 14.92
C ALA A 32 10.52 44.53 14.78
N ALA A 33 11.35 43.75 14.11
CA ALA A 33 12.61 44.28 13.58
C ALA A 33 12.33 44.92 12.23
N THR A 34 12.33 46.24 12.16
CA THR A 34 12.33 47.04 10.93
C THR A 34 13.65 46.81 10.18
N ALA A 35 13.63 45.95 9.21
CA ALA A 35 14.75 45.76 8.28
C ALA A 35 14.51 46.56 6.99
N THR A 36 15.16 47.70 6.89
CA THR A 36 15.35 48.43 5.62
C THR A 36 16.31 47.65 4.73
N GLN A 37 15.79 47.00 3.72
CA GLN A 37 16.62 46.29 2.71
C GLN A 37 17.23 47.31 1.74
N THR A 38 18.49 47.60 1.93
CA THR A 38 19.41 48.08 0.88
C THR A 38 20.08 46.84 0.27
N ALA A 39 19.84 46.59 -0.99
CA ALA A 39 20.52 45.56 -1.77
C ALA A 39 22.04 45.69 -1.70
N LYS A 40 22.71 44.76 -1.06
CA LYS A 40 24.17 44.51 -1.22
C LYS A 40 24.39 43.07 -1.61
N SER A 41 25.17 42.89 -2.63
CA SER A 41 25.64 41.64 -3.19
C SER A 41 26.00 40.62 -2.10
N ALA A 42 25.35 39.43 -2.16
CA ALA A 42 25.67 38.33 -1.29
C ALA A 42 27.05 37.76 -1.57
N GLN A 43 27.95 37.94 -0.63
CA GLN A 43 29.13 37.09 -0.53
C GLN A 43 28.67 35.74 0.01
N ILE A 44 29.00 34.69 -0.72
CA ILE A 44 28.82 33.29 -0.31
C ILE A 44 29.74 33.07 0.91
N VAL A 45 29.14 32.93 2.08
CA VAL A 45 29.83 32.44 3.28
C VAL A 45 29.76 30.91 3.20
N PRO A 46 30.87 30.18 3.35
CA PRO A 46 30.84 28.72 3.37
C PRO A 46 30.06 28.26 4.62
N ALA A 47 29.07 27.39 4.39
CA ALA A 47 28.34 26.71 5.45
C ALA A 47 29.19 25.55 5.99
N ASP A 48 30.11 25.82 6.89
CA ASP A 48 31.03 24.85 7.48
C ASP A 48 30.84 24.78 9.01
N SER A 49 29.64 24.44 9.49
CA SER A 49 29.49 23.73 10.75
C SER A 49 28.40 22.68 10.60
N PRO A 50 28.58 21.44 11.09
CA PRO A 50 27.54 20.41 11.08
C PRO A 50 26.24 20.87 11.76
N GLU A 51 26.33 21.75 12.76
CA GLU A 51 25.18 22.30 13.49
C GLU A 51 24.29 23.21 12.62
N ALA A 52 24.86 24.00 11.71
CA ALA A 52 24.09 24.88 10.83
C ALA A 52 23.33 24.07 9.76
N ALA A 53 23.88 22.98 9.29
CA ALA A 53 23.23 22.13 8.27
C ALA A 53 22.03 21.35 8.84
N ALA A 54 22.06 20.94 10.12
CA ALA A 54 20.99 20.16 10.75
C ALA A 54 19.73 20.97 11.05
N THR A 55 19.81 22.29 11.05
CA THR A 55 18.67 23.21 11.25
C THR A 55 18.02 23.69 9.94
N GLU A 56 18.56 23.25 8.80
CA GLU A 56 18.00 23.51 7.47
C GLU A 56 17.14 22.33 6.98
N TRP A 57 16.28 22.62 6.00
CA TRP A 57 15.64 21.54 5.25
C TRP A 57 16.72 20.67 4.59
N PRO A 58 16.60 19.34 4.63
CA PRO A 58 17.47 18.49 3.82
C PRO A 58 17.37 18.90 2.34
N GLY A 59 18.50 18.87 1.62
CA GLY A 59 18.51 19.18 0.19
C GLY A 59 17.60 18.19 -0.56
N ILE A 60 16.65 18.71 -1.33
CA ILE A 60 15.74 17.88 -2.12
C ILE A 60 16.51 17.25 -3.29
N ARG A 61 16.56 15.91 -3.30
CA ARG A 61 17.10 15.10 -4.39
C ARG A 61 15.95 14.45 -5.17
N THR A 62 16.27 13.89 -6.31
CA THR A 62 15.28 13.26 -7.21
C THR A 62 14.49 12.15 -6.54
N GLU A 63 15.15 11.30 -5.74
CA GLU A 63 14.49 10.22 -5.00
C GLU A 63 13.55 10.70 -3.89
N HIS A 64 13.66 11.97 -3.44
CA HIS A 64 12.72 12.56 -2.50
C HIS A 64 11.41 12.98 -3.16
N LYS A 65 11.39 13.20 -4.48
CA LYS A 65 10.20 13.56 -5.23
C LYS A 65 9.33 12.32 -5.46
N PRO A 66 7.99 12.46 -5.50
CA PRO A 66 7.14 11.33 -5.82
C PRO A 66 7.41 10.80 -7.22
N GLY A 67 7.19 9.50 -7.41
CA GLY A 67 7.14 8.85 -8.71
C GLY A 67 5.70 8.73 -9.22
N THR A 68 5.57 8.31 -10.48
CA THR A 68 4.28 7.95 -11.05
C THR A 68 4.39 6.73 -11.93
N ARG A 69 3.40 5.83 -11.85
CA ARG A 69 3.20 4.77 -12.81
C ARG A 69 2.73 5.40 -14.11
N TRP A 70 3.49 5.19 -15.20
CA TRP A 70 3.26 5.81 -16.50
C TRP A 70 2.73 4.78 -17.49
N TRP A 71 1.42 4.80 -17.65
CA TRP A 71 0.69 3.86 -18.49
C TRP A 71 0.91 4.15 -19.98
N TRP A 72 1.58 3.24 -20.70
CA TRP A 72 1.73 3.29 -22.14
C TRP A 72 0.63 2.47 -22.80
N LEU A 73 -0.51 3.11 -23.06
CA LEU A 73 -1.68 2.47 -23.68
C LEU A 73 -1.37 2.05 -25.12
N GLY A 74 -1.41 0.74 -25.41
CA GLY A 74 -1.00 0.17 -26.69
C GLY A 74 0.47 0.37 -27.01
N SER A 75 1.23 0.97 -26.09
CA SER A 75 2.52 1.59 -26.40
C SER A 75 2.47 2.49 -27.61
N ALA A 76 1.31 3.11 -27.90
CA ALA A 76 1.04 4.02 -29.01
C ALA A 76 1.69 5.38 -28.77
N VAL A 77 2.99 5.41 -28.57
CA VAL A 77 3.77 6.57 -28.17
C VAL A 77 4.68 7.07 -29.29
N ASP A 78 5.05 8.35 -29.22
CA ASP A 78 6.01 8.98 -30.13
C ASP A 78 6.95 9.90 -29.36
N LYS A 79 8.09 10.22 -29.95
CA LYS A 79 9.16 10.99 -29.28
C LYS A 79 8.75 12.39 -28.85
N GLU A 80 7.97 13.08 -29.65
CA GLU A 80 7.53 14.46 -29.37
C GLU A 80 6.63 14.47 -28.13
N ASN A 81 5.61 13.62 -28.13
CA ASN A 81 4.65 13.53 -27.04
C ASN A 81 5.26 12.91 -25.77
N LEU A 82 6.20 11.94 -25.89
CA LEU A 82 6.96 11.43 -24.76
C LEU A 82 7.77 12.54 -24.08
N SER A 83 8.47 13.36 -24.87
CA SER A 83 9.23 14.50 -24.32
C SER A 83 8.30 15.51 -23.63
N TRP A 84 7.16 15.81 -24.21
CA TRP A 84 6.19 16.74 -23.63
C TRP A 84 5.60 16.22 -22.31
N ASN A 85 5.22 14.92 -22.26
CA ASN A 85 4.72 14.29 -21.02
C ASN A 85 5.78 14.35 -19.91
N LEU A 86 7.03 13.97 -20.20
CA LEU A 86 8.12 14.01 -19.21
C LEU A 86 8.38 15.43 -18.70
N GLN A 87 8.43 16.42 -19.59
CA GLN A 87 8.61 17.82 -19.20
C GLN A 87 7.47 18.29 -18.30
N SER A 88 6.23 17.93 -18.64
CA SER A 88 5.06 18.28 -17.83
C SER A 88 5.12 17.64 -16.44
N LEU A 89 5.47 16.37 -16.36
CA LEU A 89 5.62 15.65 -15.09
C LEU A 89 6.75 16.24 -14.23
N HIS A 90 7.89 16.53 -14.85
CA HIS A 90 9.01 17.19 -14.17
C HIS A 90 8.61 18.56 -13.60
N GLN A 91 7.89 19.38 -14.39
CA GLN A 91 7.39 20.70 -13.95
C GLN A 91 6.36 20.57 -12.82
N ALA A 92 5.62 19.47 -12.78
CA ALA A 92 4.73 19.16 -11.66
C ALA A 92 5.46 18.67 -10.41
N GLY A 93 6.78 18.49 -10.43
CA GLY A 93 7.57 18.03 -9.29
C GLY A 93 7.70 16.51 -9.17
N ILE A 94 7.37 15.75 -10.23
CA ILE A 94 7.58 14.29 -10.28
C ILE A 94 9.06 14.00 -10.54
N GLY A 95 9.65 13.10 -9.74
CA GLY A 95 11.06 12.71 -9.81
C GLY A 95 11.32 11.40 -10.55
N SER A 96 10.32 10.53 -10.66
CA SER A 96 10.47 9.23 -11.31
C SER A 96 9.24 8.82 -12.11
N VAL A 97 9.46 8.06 -13.19
CA VAL A 97 8.39 7.43 -13.96
C VAL A 97 8.63 5.94 -14.03
N GLU A 98 7.58 5.14 -13.86
CA GLU A 98 7.57 3.71 -14.12
C GLU A 98 6.83 3.42 -15.41
N ILE A 99 7.55 3.00 -16.44
CA ILE A 99 6.94 2.66 -17.73
C ILE A 99 6.18 1.34 -17.60
N THR A 100 4.86 1.41 -17.75
CA THR A 100 3.97 0.24 -17.69
C THR A 100 3.16 0.13 -18.99
N PRO A 101 3.57 -0.73 -19.93
CA PRO A 101 2.80 -0.99 -21.15
C PRO A 101 1.51 -1.75 -20.82
N ILE A 102 0.39 -1.29 -21.37
CA ILE A 102 -0.93 -1.88 -21.18
C ILE A 102 -1.76 -1.85 -22.47
N TYR A 103 -2.99 -2.33 -22.39
CA TYR A 103 -3.95 -2.36 -23.50
C TYR A 103 -4.00 -1.02 -24.29
N GLY A 104 -4.54 -1.08 -25.51
CA GLY A 104 -4.58 0.06 -26.42
C GLY A 104 -5.75 1.03 -26.22
N VAL A 105 -5.86 1.97 -27.16
CA VAL A 105 -6.88 2.99 -27.23
C VAL A 105 -7.73 2.74 -28.48
N GLN A 106 -9.07 2.79 -28.37
CA GLN A 106 -9.98 2.62 -29.48
C GLN A 106 -9.80 3.71 -30.53
N GLY A 107 -9.55 3.29 -31.77
CA GLY A 107 -9.32 4.18 -32.91
C GLY A 107 -7.87 4.60 -33.11
N GLU A 108 -6.97 4.21 -32.20
CA GLU A 108 -5.53 4.52 -32.29
C GLU A 108 -4.67 3.28 -32.56
N GLU A 109 -5.29 2.14 -32.90
CA GLU A 109 -4.62 0.84 -33.06
C GLU A 109 -3.49 0.86 -34.09
N ALA A 110 -3.56 1.74 -35.07
CA ALA A 110 -2.52 1.91 -36.07
C ALA A 110 -1.19 2.46 -35.48
N ARG A 111 -1.24 3.03 -34.28
CA ARG A 111 -0.09 3.57 -33.55
C ARG A 111 0.52 2.55 -32.58
N ASP A 112 -0.14 1.43 -32.33
CA ASP A 112 0.31 0.41 -31.39
C ASP A 112 1.73 -0.06 -31.73
N ILE A 113 2.57 -0.16 -30.69
CA ILE A 113 3.94 -0.65 -30.83
C ILE A 113 4.08 -1.95 -30.04
N PRO A 114 4.42 -3.07 -30.69
CA PRO A 114 4.62 -4.34 -29.98
C PRO A 114 5.70 -4.24 -28.91
N TYR A 115 5.40 -4.79 -27.73
CA TYR A 115 6.28 -4.75 -26.56
C TYR A 115 7.66 -5.34 -26.86
N LEU A 116 8.72 -4.67 -26.41
CA LEU A 116 10.13 -5.02 -26.60
C LEU A 116 10.58 -5.15 -28.08
N SER A 117 9.75 -4.71 -29.04
CA SER A 117 10.18 -4.60 -30.44
C SER A 117 11.30 -3.55 -30.59
N PRO A 118 12.08 -3.55 -31.68
CA PRO A 118 13.10 -2.52 -31.92
C PRO A 118 12.55 -1.09 -31.82
N ARG A 119 11.33 -0.87 -32.28
CA ARG A 119 10.66 0.43 -32.19
C ARG A 119 10.31 0.80 -30.75
N TRP A 120 9.85 -0.18 -29.97
CA TRP A 120 9.58 0.01 -28.54
C TRP A 120 10.85 0.38 -27.77
N MET A 121 11.95 -0.34 -28.02
CA MET A 121 13.25 -0.07 -27.41
C MET A 121 13.81 1.30 -27.83
N GLU A 122 13.52 1.76 -29.04
CA GLU A 122 13.85 3.13 -29.50
C GLU A 122 13.10 4.19 -28.65
N MET A 123 11.82 3.94 -28.33
CA MET A 123 11.03 4.84 -27.49
C MET A 123 11.55 4.84 -26.05
N LEU A 124 11.87 3.66 -25.50
CA LEU A 124 12.51 3.56 -24.17
C LEU A 124 13.81 4.35 -24.10
N LYS A 125 14.71 4.16 -25.07
CA LYS A 125 15.97 4.92 -25.14
C LYS A 125 15.74 6.43 -25.20
N HIS A 126 14.72 6.86 -25.97
CA HIS A 126 14.38 8.26 -26.03
C HIS A 126 13.94 8.81 -24.67
N VAL A 127 13.08 8.08 -23.95
CA VAL A 127 12.64 8.44 -22.58
C VAL A 127 13.82 8.51 -21.63
N GLN A 128 14.72 7.54 -21.63
CA GLN A 128 15.90 7.52 -20.77
C GLN A 128 16.81 8.73 -21.02
N ASN A 129 17.02 9.10 -22.28
CA ASN A 129 17.80 10.26 -22.65
C ASN A 129 17.15 11.57 -22.20
N GLN A 130 15.82 11.69 -22.32
CA GLN A 130 15.08 12.88 -21.88
C GLN A 130 15.03 12.96 -20.35
N ALA A 131 14.78 11.85 -19.69
CA ALA A 131 14.76 11.76 -18.22
C ALA A 131 16.11 12.14 -17.60
N ALA A 132 17.20 11.68 -18.19
CA ALA A 132 18.55 12.05 -17.74
C ALA A 132 18.82 13.56 -17.86
N GLN A 133 18.29 14.25 -18.89
CA GLN A 133 18.39 15.71 -19.01
C GLN A 133 17.55 16.46 -17.97
N LEU A 134 16.48 15.83 -17.48
CA LEU A 134 15.57 16.39 -16.50
C LEU A 134 15.89 15.94 -15.06
N ASP A 135 16.97 15.18 -14.86
CA ASP A 135 17.28 14.55 -13.57
C ASP A 135 16.11 13.74 -13.02
N MET A 136 15.51 12.87 -13.86
CA MET A 136 14.41 11.97 -13.52
C MET A 136 14.86 10.52 -13.57
N ILE A 137 14.29 9.71 -12.69
CA ILE A 137 14.52 8.25 -12.63
C ILE A 137 13.53 7.54 -13.57
N VAL A 138 14.01 6.51 -14.28
CA VAL A 138 13.18 5.65 -15.12
C VAL A 138 13.20 4.24 -14.59
N ASP A 139 12.06 3.78 -14.08
CA ASP A 139 11.75 2.41 -13.72
C ASP A 139 10.90 1.76 -14.83
N MET A 140 10.77 0.45 -14.81
CA MET A 140 10.00 -0.28 -15.81
C MET A 140 9.25 -1.46 -15.17
N ASN A 141 8.00 -1.66 -15.55
CA ASN A 141 7.29 -2.88 -15.20
C ASN A 141 7.98 -4.11 -15.82
N GLY A 142 8.10 -5.18 -15.05
CA GLY A 142 8.69 -6.46 -15.49
C GLY A 142 7.84 -7.24 -16.50
N GLY A 143 6.84 -6.62 -17.13
CA GLY A 143 5.97 -7.22 -18.13
C GLY A 143 5.06 -6.20 -18.79
N THR A 144 3.98 -6.66 -19.42
CA THR A 144 2.86 -5.82 -19.85
C THR A 144 1.67 -6.12 -18.96
N GLY A 145 1.07 -5.09 -18.35
CA GLY A 145 0.07 -5.34 -17.29
C GLY A 145 0.64 -6.24 -16.19
N TRP A 146 -0.15 -7.18 -15.71
CA TRP A 146 0.23 -8.12 -14.63
C TRP A 146 -0.61 -9.42 -14.65
N PRO A 147 -0.19 -10.51 -13.97
CA PRO A 147 1.16 -10.84 -13.49
C PRO A 147 2.13 -11.16 -14.65
N PHE A 148 3.39 -11.53 -14.34
CA PHE A 148 4.38 -11.91 -15.35
C PHE A 148 3.87 -13.04 -16.24
N GLY A 149 4.05 -12.85 -17.56
CA GLY A 149 3.59 -13.75 -18.59
C GLY A 149 3.75 -13.13 -19.98
N GLY A 150 3.22 -13.77 -20.99
CA GLY A 150 3.29 -13.27 -22.36
C GLY A 150 3.31 -14.35 -23.41
N PRO A 151 3.52 -13.99 -24.69
CA PRO A 151 3.42 -14.90 -25.82
C PRO A 151 4.52 -15.99 -25.81
N GLU A 152 5.62 -15.78 -25.12
CA GLU A 152 6.69 -16.75 -24.94
C GLU A 152 6.37 -17.84 -23.91
N ILE A 153 5.32 -17.69 -23.12
CA ILE A 153 4.94 -18.67 -22.11
C ILE A 153 4.10 -19.77 -22.73
N GLU A 154 4.76 -20.87 -23.06
CA GLU A 154 4.10 -22.10 -23.47
C GLU A 154 3.43 -22.80 -22.28
N PRO A 155 2.48 -23.71 -22.50
CA PRO A 155 1.82 -24.45 -21.41
C PRO A 155 2.77 -25.12 -20.43
N ALA A 156 3.95 -25.57 -20.86
CA ALA A 156 4.97 -26.16 -19.99
C ALA A 156 5.46 -25.18 -18.91
N HIS A 157 5.53 -23.89 -19.22
CA HIS A 157 6.00 -22.84 -18.31
C HIS A 157 4.86 -22.04 -17.65
N ALA A 158 3.59 -22.38 -17.98
CA ALA A 158 2.43 -21.65 -17.51
C ALA A 158 2.05 -22.03 -16.07
N ALA A 159 1.42 -21.08 -15.38
CA ALA A 159 0.90 -21.24 -14.04
C ALA A 159 0.05 -22.51 -13.90
N SER A 160 0.33 -23.31 -12.90
CA SER A 160 -0.19 -24.66 -12.74
C SER A 160 -1.14 -24.77 -11.55
N ARG A 161 -2.03 -25.74 -11.63
CA ARG A 161 -3.00 -26.05 -10.58
C ARG A 161 -3.12 -27.55 -10.35
N GLN A 162 -3.51 -27.93 -9.14
CA GLN A 162 -3.86 -29.33 -8.88
C GLN A 162 -5.21 -29.67 -9.52
N LEU A 163 -5.30 -30.87 -10.09
CA LEU A 163 -6.55 -31.49 -10.52
C LEU A 163 -6.63 -32.88 -9.91
N VAL A 164 -7.77 -33.21 -9.32
CA VAL A 164 -7.98 -34.50 -8.66
C VAL A 164 -9.17 -35.19 -9.27
N GLN A 165 -8.97 -36.44 -9.66
CA GLN A 165 -10.02 -37.35 -10.10
C GLN A 165 -10.09 -38.56 -9.17
N ARG A 166 -11.30 -39.01 -8.85
CA ARG A 166 -11.55 -40.10 -7.93
C ARG A 166 -12.30 -41.22 -8.63
N TYR A 167 -11.94 -42.46 -8.31
CA TYR A 167 -12.51 -43.63 -8.90
C TYR A 167 -12.85 -44.64 -7.80
N PRO A 168 -14.16 -44.72 -7.44
CA PRO A 168 -14.63 -45.74 -6.52
C PRO A 168 -14.41 -47.13 -7.11
N LEU A 169 -13.88 -48.08 -6.34
CA LEU A 169 -13.57 -49.42 -6.73
C LEU A 169 -14.43 -50.38 -5.91
N GLU A 170 -15.50 -50.87 -6.51
CA GLU A 170 -16.46 -51.77 -5.82
C GLU A 170 -16.13 -53.27 -5.96
N GLY A 171 -15.07 -53.61 -6.65
CA GLY A 171 -14.67 -55.01 -6.92
C GLY A 171 -15.48 -55.65 -8.05
N SER A 172 -16.01 -54.87 -8.97
CA SER A 172 -16.70 -55.34 -10.18
C SER A 172 -16.32 -54.52 -11.41
N SER A 173 -16.63 -54.98 -12.57
CA SER A 173 -15.99 -54.69 -13.83
C SER A 173 -16.10 -53.28 -14.46
N ALA A 174 -16.50 -52.22 -13.76
CA ALA A 174 -16.46 -50.88 -14.27
C ALA A 174 -16.43 -49.80 -13.16
N ALA A 175 -15.37 -49.00 -13.13
CA ALA A 175 -15.26 -47.81 -12.24
C ALA A 175 -15.61 -46.50 -13.02
N THR A 176 -16.45 -45.68 -12.45
CA THR A 176 -16.87 -44.39 -13.01
C THR A 176 -16.22 -43.25 -12.22
N ALA A 177 -15.62 -42.28 -12.89
CA ALA A 177 -14.94 -41.15 -12.22
C ALA A 177 -15.91 -40.12 -11.62
N THR A 178 -15.60 -39.65 -10.43
CA THR A 178 -16.26 -38.49 -9.79
C THR A 178 -15.29 -37.32 -9.72
N ILE A 179 -15.70 -36.15 -10.17
CA ILE A 179 -14.86 -34.94 -10.13
C ILE A 179 -15.16 -34.21 -8.81
N SER A 180 -14.14 -33.98 -7.99
CA SER A 180 -14.15 -32.98 -6.95
C SER A 180 -13.27 -31.80 -7.39
N SER A 181 -13.90 -30.68 -7.75
CA SER A 181 -13.17 -29.43 -7.95
C SER A 181 -13.13 -28.64 -6.64
N THR A 182 -11.96 -28.30 -6.17
CA THR A 182 -11.75 -27.45 -5.00
C THR A 182 -11.97 -25.96 -5.27
N SER A 183 -12.64 -25.58 -6.36
CA SER A 183 -13.07 -24.21 -6.64
C SER A 183 -14.59 -24.11 -6.54
N SER A 184 -15.07 -23.21 -5.70
CA SER A 184 -16.48 -22.90 -5.50
C SER A 184 -17.15 -22.41 -6.78
N SER A 185 -17.71 -23.32 -7.58
CA SER A 185 -18.79 -23.04 -8.51
C SER A 185 -19.42 -24.34 -9.03
N SER A 186 -20.68 -24.52 -8.67
CA SER A 186 -21.71 -25.41 -9.22
C SER A 186 -21.31 -26.83 -9.67
N SER A 187 -21.70 -27.81 -8.87
CA SER A 187 -21.72 -29.24 -9.19
C SER A 187 -22.73 -29.53 -10.29
N THR A 188 -22.28 -30.09 -11.41
CA THR A 188 -23.13 -30.78 -12.37
C THR A 188 -22.68 -32.23 -12.42
N THR A 189 -23.49 -33.12 -11.89
CA THR A 189 -23.30 -34.58 -11.94
C THR A 189 -23.81 -35.07 -13.28
N THR A 190 -22.94 -35.59 -14.12
CA THR A 190 -23.33 -36.28 -15.37
C THR A 190 -22.97 -37.73 -15.24
N THR A 191 -23.97 -38.58 -15.12
CA THR A 191 -23.83 -40.06 -15.11
C THR A 191 -23.92 -40.57 -16.53
N THR A 192 -22.88 -41.19 -17.04
CA THR A 192 -22.93 -41.88 -18.32
C THR A 192 -22.72 -43.39 -18.07
N THR A 193 -23.76 -44.15 -18.29
CA THR A 193 -23.76 -45.63 -18.28
C THR A 193 -23.49 -46.17 -19.70
N SER A 194 -22.44 -46.95 -19.87
CA SER A 194 -22.28 -47.77 -21.07
C SER A 194 -22.24 -49.27 -20.73
N SER A 195 -23.20 -50.00 -21.18
CA SER A 195 -23.27 -51.44 -21.10
C SER A 195 -22.64 -52.08 -22.33
N SER A 196 -21.72 -53.03 -22.16
CA SER A 196 -21.35 -53.97 -23.22
C SER A 196 -21.11 -55.35 -22.63
N SER A 197 -21.93 -56.28 -23.10
CA SER A 197 -21.79 -57.72 -22.86
C SER A 197 -20.85 -58.34 -23.87
N SER A 198 -19.92 -59.16 -23.45
CA SER A 198 -19.43 -60.33 -24.25
C SER A 198 -18.66 -61.29 -23.37
N SER A 199 -19.05 -62.53 -23.46
CA SER A 199 -18.48 -63.72 -22.84
C SER A 199 -17.20 -64.17 -23.57
N SER A 200 -16.12 -64.46 -22.85
CA SER A 200 -15.17 -65.51 -23.22
C SER A 200 -14.37 -65.95 -22.00
N ASN A 201 -14.36 -67.24 -21.79
CA ASN A 201 -13.63 -67.93 -20.75
C ASN A 201 -12.09 -67.93 -21.01
N SER A 202 -11.37 -67.26 -20.15
CA SER A 202 -9.96 -67.63 -19.87
C SER A 202 -9.69 -67.27 -18.39
N LYS A 203 -9.08 -68.24 -17.63
CA LYS A 203 -8.64 -68.01 -16.26
C LYS A 203 -7.41 -67.08 -16.18
N SER A 204 -7.51 -65.85 -16.63
CA SER A 204 -6.66 -64.75 -16.17
C SER A 204 -7.35 -64.12 -14.97
N ALA A 205 -6.64 -63.83 -13.88
CA ALA A 205 -7.20 -63.09 -12.77
C ALA A 205 -7.97 -61.88 -13.31
N ALA A 206 -9.27 -61.82 -13.01
CA ALA A 206 -10.10 -60.71 -13.47
C ALA A 206 -9.48 -59.39 -13.07
N LYS A 207 -9.38 -58.44 -13.98
CA LYS A 207 -8.84 -57.10 -13.78
C LYS A 207 -9.93 -56.07 -13.99
N GLN A 208 -9.96 -55.05 -13.13
CA GLN A 208 -10.75 -53.85 -13.36
C GLN A 208 -9.88 -52.83 -14.11
N ARG A 209 -10.43 -52.18 -15.13
CA ARG A 209 -9.76 -51.21 -16.00
C ARG A 209 -10.30 -49.83 -15.70
N ILE A 210 -9.41 -48.93 -15.39
CA ILE A 210 -9.73 -47.55 -15.00
C ILE A 210 -9.16 -46.62 -16.07
N ASN A 211 -10.05 -45.85 -16.69
CA ASN A 211 -9.61 -44.79 -17.61
C ASN A 211 -9.24 -43.54 -16.81
N LEU A 212 -7.97 -43.16 -16.89
CA LEU A 212 -7.38 -42.00 -16.19
C LEU A 212 -7.32 -40.75 -17.10
N GLU A 213 -8.01 -40.74 -18.22
CA GLU A 213 -8.09 -39.56 -19.05
C GLU A 213 -8.74 -38.40 -18.29
N VAL A 214 -8.14 -37.22 -18.37
CA VAL A 214 -8.65 -36.04 -17.67
C VAL A 214 -10.01 -35.64 -18.25
N GLN A 215 -11.01 -35.46 -17.37
CA GLN A 215 -12.39 -35.24 -17.83
C GLN A 215 -12.62 -33.78 -18.28
N ASP A 216 -11.90 -32.78 -17.71
CA ASP A 216 -11.93 -31.41 -18.24
C ASP A 216 -11.19 -31.34 -19.58
N LYS A 217 -11.97 -31.20 -20.66
CA LYS A 217 -11.43 -31.15 -22.03
C LYS A 217 -10.44 -30.03 -22.27
N ARG A 218 -10.53 -28.93 -21.51
CA ARG A 218 -9.57 -27.81 -21.59
C ARG A 218 -8.21 -28.19 -20.99
N GLN A 219 -8.21 -29.13 -20.06
CA GLN A 219 -7.01 -29.60 -19.36
C GLN A 219 -6.38 -30.84 -20.06
N GLN A 220 -7.15 -31.61 -20.81
CA GLN A 220 -6.68 -32.84 -21.46
C GLN A 220 -5.33 -32.68 -22.19
N PRO A 221 -5.08 -31.61 -22.98
CA PRO A 221 -3.81 -31.44 -23.65
C PRO A 221 -2.64 -31.01 -22.74
N HIS A 222 -2.91 -30.61 -21.50
CA HIS A 222 -1.94 -29.95 -20.63
C HIS A 222 -1.69 -30.68 -19.33
N ALA A 223 -2.67 -31.43 -18.83
CA ALA A 223 -2.59 -32.06 -17.52
C ALA A 223 -1.64 -33.28 -17.55
N GLN A 224 -0.77 -33.35 -16.56
CA GLN A 224 0.19 -34.42 -16.37
C GLN A 224 -0.14 -35.17 -15.07
N LEU A 225 -0.26 -36.50 -15.17
CA LEU A 225 -0.47 -37.36 -14.00
C LEU A 225 0.76 -37.31 -13.10
N GLN A 226 0.55 -36.94 -11.82
CA GLN A 226 1.61 -36.75 -10.82
C GLN A 226 1.63 -37.86 -9.76
N ALA A 227 0.46 -38.35 -9.38
CA ALA A 227 0.34 -39.40 -8.37
C ALA A 227 -0.94 -40.21 -8.53
N LEU A 228 -0.83 -41.47 -8.10
CA LEU A 228 -1.94 -42.40 -7.94
C LEU A 228 -1.91 -42.95 -6.51
N LEU A 229 -2.92 -42.68 -5.73
CA LEU A 229 -3.10 -43.19 -4.38
C LEU A 229 -4.32 -44.13 -4.35
N PHE A 230 -4.10 -45.38 -4.01
CA PHE A 230 -5.18 -46.29 -3.68
C PHE A 230 -5.42 -46.29 -2.18
N VAL A 231 -6.66 -46.00 -1.78
CA VAL A 231 -7.13 -46.06 -0.39
C VAL A 231 -8.09 -47.24 -0.29
N ALA A 232 -7.71 -48.28 0.40
CA ALA A 232 -8.52 -49.47 0.58
C ALA A 232 -9.68 -49.21 1.55
N SER A 233 -10.71 -50.07 1.53
CA SER A 233 -11.89 -49.94 2.39
C SER A 233 -11.57 -50.05 3.90
N ASP A 234 -10.42 -50.59 4.27
CA ASP A 234 -9.93 -50.65 5.65
C ASP A 234 -9.08 -49.44 6.06
N GLY A 235 -8.94 -48.47 5.15
CA GLY A 235 -8.15 -47.25 5.35
C GLY A 235 -6.65 -47.39 5.04
N SER A 236 -6.17 -48.59 4.65
CA SER A 236 -4.78 -48.76 4.20
C SER A 236 -4.52 -48.03 2.89
N ARG A 237 -3.30 -47.50 2.73
CA ARG A 237 -2.91 -46.63 1.61
C ARG A 237 -1.73 -47.20 0.83
N GLU A 238 -1.81 -47.14 -0.49
CA GLU A 238 -0.77 -47.59 -1.40
C GLU A 238 -0.55 -46.57 -2.53
N VAL A 239 0.64 -45.99 -2.64
CA VAL A 239 1.03 -45.19 -3.80
C VAL A 239 1.36 -46.12 -4.95
N LEU A 240 0.58 -46.03 -6.03
CA LEU A 240 0.79 -46.86 -7.22
C LEU A 240 1.83 -46.23 -8.15
N PRO A 241 2.69 -47.07 -8.81
CA PRO A 241 3.66 -46.58 -9.76
C PRO A 241 2.98 -46.04 -11.01
N LEU A 242 3.44 -44.90 -11.51
CA LEU A 242 2.89 -44.26 -12.73
C LEU A 242 3.16 -45.09 -13.98
N GLU A 243 4.21 -45.90 -13.96
CA GLU A 243 4.60 -46.81 -15.07
C GLU A 243 3.57 -47.92 -15.28
N ALA A 244 2.70 -48.17 -14.33
CA ALA A 244 1.58 -49.10 -14.47
C ALA A 244 0.45 -48.58 -15.39
N VAL A 245 0.46 -47.27 -15.69
CA VAL A 245 -0.52 -46.65 -16.59
C VAL A 245 -0.03 -46.80 -18.03
N LYS A 246 -0.88 -47.38 -18.91
CA LYS A 246 -0.63 -47.49 -20.35
C LYS A 246 -1.81 -46.90 -21.12
N ASP A 247 -1.55 -46.01 -22.04
CA ASP A 247 -2.60 -45.35 -22.85
C ASP A 247 -3.75 -44.79 -21.98
N ASN A 248 -3.40 -44.12 -20.89
CA ASN A 248 -4.34 -43.61 -19.86
C ASN A 248 -5.20 -44.70 -19.17
N ILE A 249 -4.82 -45.97 -19.30
CA ILE A 249 -5.52 -47.07 -18.62
C ILE A 249 -4.64 -47.63 -17.50
N LEU A 250 -5.22 -47.72 -16.34
CA LEU A 250 -4.67 -48.46 -15.18
C LEU A 250 -5.46 -49.77 -15.02
N GLU A 251 -4.73 -50.90 -14.95
CA GLU A 251 -5.31 -52.18 -14.64
C GLU A 251 -4.99 -52.63 -13.22
N LEU A 252 -6.03 -52.84 -12.41
CA LEU A 252 -5.92 -53.32 -11.03
C LEU A 252 -6.58 -54.70 -10.87
N PRO A 253 -6.20 -55.53 -9.88
CA PRO A 253 -6.93 -56.73 -9.51
C PRO A 253 -8.43 -56.46 -9.27
N ALA A 254 -9.31 -57.33 -9.78
CA ALA A 254 -10.76 -57.12 -9.66
C ALA A 254 -11.29 -57.19 -8.23
N ASP A 255 -10.55 -57.74 -7.31
CA ASP A 255 -10.89 -57.83 -5.87
C ASP A 255 -10.48 -56.61 -5.05
N LYS A 256 -9.66 -55.68 -5.62
CA LYS A 256 -9.35 -54.44 -4.93
C LYS A 256 -10.60 -53.58 -4.73
N LYS A 257 -10.91 -53.28 -3.46
CA LYS A 257 -12.06 -52.44 -3.04
C LYS A 257 -11.58 -51.22 -2.29
N GLY A 258 -12.15 -50.08 -2.60
CA GLY A 258 -11.76 -48.81 -2.01
C GLY A 258 -11.91 -47.67 -2.98
N GLU A 259 -11.00 -46.73 -2.97
CA GLU A 259 -10.97 -45.57 -3.84
C GLU A 259 -9.58 -45.37 -4.44
N LEU A 260 -9.51 -45.07 -5.73
CA LEU A 260 -8.30 -44.59 -6.37
C LEU A 260 -8.37 -43.06 -6.51
N ILE A 261 -7.40 -42.35 -6.01
CA ILE A 261 -7.23 -40.91 -6.17
C ILE A 261 -6.11 -40.65 -7.17
N ALA A 262 -6.44 -40.00 -8.27
CA ALA A 262 -5.48 -39.61 -9.31
C ALA A 262 -5.26 -38.08 -9.23
N LEU A 263 -4.02 -37.68 -9.02
CA LEU A 263 -3.61 -36.28 -8.92
C LEU A 263 -2.86 -35.90 -10.20
N TYR A 264 -3.27 -34.78 -10.80
CA TYR A 264 -2.63 -34.22 -11.98
C TYR A 264 -2.16 -32.79 -11.72
N CYS A 265 -1.08 -32.42 -12.37
CA CYS A 265 -0.68 -31.03 -12.57
C CYS A 265 -1.37 -30.52 -13.85
N GLY A 266 -2.41 -29.73 -13.69
CA GLY A 266 -3.06 -28.99 -14.79
C GLY A 266 -2.55 -27.58 -14.91
N LYS A 267 -3.15 -26.77 -15.78
CA LYS A 267 -2.79 -25.37 -15.98
C LYS A 267 -3.95 -24.46 -15.60
N THR A 268 -3.64 -23.28 -15.05
CA THR A 268 -4.67 -22.28 -14.73
C THR A 268 -5.30 -21.70 -15.99
N LEU A 269 -4.55 -21.70 -17.10
CA LEU A 269 -4.91 -21.05 -18.37
C LEU A 269 -5.21 -19.56 -18.24
N GLN A 270 -4.76 -18.97 -17.15
CA GLN A 270 -4.89 -17.53 -16.92
C GLN A 270 -4.05 -16.77 -17.93
N GLN A 271 -4.68 -15.74 -18.52
CA GLN A 271 -4.00 -14.79 -19.41
C GLN A 271 -3.47 -13.60 -18.58
N VAL A 272 -2.41 -12.98 -19.07
CA VAL A 272 -1.91 -11.71 -18.53
C VAL A 272 -3.02 -10.67 -18.57
N LYS A 273 -3.25 -10.01 -17.46
CA LYS A 273 -4.23 -8.93 -17.35
C LYS A 273 -3.69 -7.65 -17.95
N ARG A 274 -4.56 -6.89 -18.61
CA ARG A 274 -4.20 -5.57 -19.13
C ARG A 274 -3.02 -5.58 -20.11
N SER A 275 -2.73 -6.70 -20.75
CA SER A 275 -1.59 -6.84 -21.65
C SER A 275 -1.58 -5.79 -22.76
N ALA A 276 -0.38 -5.31 -23.07
CA ALA A 276 -0.14 -4.49 -24.26
C ALA A 276 0.02 -5.34 -25.51
N PRO A 277 -0.11 -4.77 -26.71
CA PRO A 277 0.22 -5.45 -27.95
C PRO A 277 1.62 -6.09 -27.91
N GLY A 278 1.69 -7.39 -28.23
CA GLY A 278 2.91 -8.21 -28.16
C GLY A 278 3.27 -8.69 -26.75
N GLY A 279 2.40 -8.49 -25.77
CA GLY A 279 2.54 -9.03 -24.42
C GLY A 279 1.41 -9.96 -24.00
N GLU A 280 0.48 -10.27 -24.92
CA GLU A 280 -0.63 -11.18 -24.66
C GLU A 280 -0.14 -12.61 -24.54
N GLY A 281 -0.65 -13.36 -23.58
CA GLY A 281 -0.28 -14.76 -23.41
C GLY A 281 -0.57 -15.30 -22.03
N LEU A 282 -0.12 -16.51 -21.78
CA LEU A 282 -0.32 -17.19 -20.51
C LEU A 282 0.52 -16.56 -19.39
N VAL A 283 -0.04 -16.57 -18.19
CA VAL A 283 0.71 -16.24 -16.97
C VAL A 283 1.73 -17.33 -16.67
N MET A 284 2.96 -16.96 -16.35
CA MET A 284 4.02 -17.91 -16.07
C MET A 284 3.84 -18.61 -14.70
N ASN A 285 4.46 -19.76 -14.52
CA ASN A 285 4.52 -20.47 -13.25
C ASN A 285 5.55 -19.85 -12.32
N HIS A 286 5.09 -19.07 -11.33
CA HIS A 286 5.93 -18.42 -10.32
C HIS A 286 6.56 -19.39 -9.31
N LEU A 287 6.12 -20.65 -9.28
CA LEU A 287 6.74 -21.68 -8.43
C LEU A 287 7.87 -22.43 -9.17
N SER A 288 8.21 -22.03 -10.40
CA SER A 288 9.22 -22.68 -11.24
C SER A 288 10.36 -21.73 -11.61
N LYS A 289 11.57 -22.04 -11.14
CA LYS A 289 12.79 -21.29 -11.51
C LYS A 289 13.09 -21.39 -13.01
N GLU A 290 12.75 -22.52 -13.64
CA GLU A 290 12.91 -22.72 -15.09
C GLU A 290 11.98 -21.78 -15.88
N ALA A 291 10.71 -21.68 -15.48
CA ALA A 291 9.74 -20.78 -16.10
C ALA A 291 10.18 -19.32 -15.99
N LEU A 292 10.67 -18.90 -14.82
CA LEU A 292 11.25 -17.56 -14.63
C LEU A 292 12.45 -17.32 -15.55
N GLY A 293 13.40 -18.25 -15.58
CA GLY A 293 14.58 -18.14 -16.45
C GLY A 293 14.21 -18.09 -17.94
N HIS A 294 13.18 -18.83 -18.36
CA HIS A 294 12.63 -18.75 -19.72
C HIS A 294 12.02 -17.37 -20.00
N TYR A 295 11.20 -16.86 -19.09
CA TYR A 295 10.54 -15.56 -19.19
C TYR A 295 11.53 -14.40 -19.32
N LEU A 296 12.58 -14.38 -18.50
CA LEU A 296 13.53 -13.27 -18.43
C LEU A 296 14.41 -13.14 -19.69
N LYS A 297 14.57 -14.22 -20.48
CA LYS A 297 15.35 -14.19 -21.73
C LYS A 297 14.85 -13.18 -22.76
N LYS A 298 13.57 -12.81 -22.73
CA LYS A 298 13.03 -11.78 -23.65
C LYS A 298 13.63 -10.41 -23.39
N PHE A 299 13.83 -10.07 -22.11
CA PHE A 299 14.47 -8.81 -21.71
C PHE A 299 15.95 -8.82 -22.11
N ASP A 300 16.67 -9.91 -21.80
CA ASP A 300 18.08 -10.04 -22.18
C ASP A 300 18.25 -9.79 -23.68
N ARG A 301 17.46 -10.46 -24.53
CA ARG A 301 17.51 -10.28 -25.98
C ARG A 301 17.19 -8.86 -26.43
N ALA A 302 16.15 -8.23 -25.86
CA ALA A 302 15.73 -6.89 -26.26
C ALA A 302 16.79 -5.84 -25.92
N PHE A 303 17.35 -5.90 -24.71
CA PHE A 303 18.39 -4.96 -24.28
C PHE A 303 19.73 -5.20 -25.00
N GLU A 304 20.14 -6.45 -25.20
CA GLU A 304 21.34 -6.79 -25.99
C GLU A 304 21.28 -6.32 -27.44
N GLN A 305 20.07 -6.29 -28.04
CA GLN A 305 19.85 -5.88 -29.42
C GLN A 305 19.56 -4.39 -29.58
N SER A 306 19.60 -3.63 -28.51
CA SER A 306 19.29 -2.20 -28.50
C SER A 306 20.38 -1.40 -27.80
N ASP A 307 20.37 -0.07 -28.00
CA ASP A 307 21.23 0.86 -27.23
C ASP A 307 20.52 1.43 -26.00
N ALA A 308 19.40 0.88 -25.56
CA ALA A 308 18.70 1.30 -24.34
C ALA A 308 19.46 0.81 -23.11
N SER A 309 19.52 1.62 -22.08
CA SER A 309 20.06 1.23 -20.79
C SER A 309 19.06 0.39 -20.01
N TRP A 310 19.53 -0.47 -19.11
CA TRP A 310 18.69 -1.12 -18.14
C TRP A 310 17.98 -0.08 -17.26
N PRO A 311 16.72 -0.31 -16.83
CA PRO A 311 16.00 0.62 -15.96
C PRO A 311 16.67 0.71 -14.58
N ASN A 312 16.39 1.77 -13.84
CA ASN A 312 16.84 1.88 -12.44
C ASN A 312 16.28 0.76 -11.58
N ALA A 313 14.97 0.48 -11.71
CA ALA A 313 14.33 -0.66 -11.08
C ALA A 313 13.35 -1.35 -12.03
N PHE A 314 13.27 -2.68 -11.89
CA PHE A 314 12.15 -3.45 -12.41
C PHE A 314 11.05 -3.56 -11.36
N PHE A 315 9.82 -3.33 -11.79
CA PHE A 315 8.65 -3.45 -10.95
C PHE A 315 7.89 -4.75 -11.21
N ASN A 316 7.34 -5.35 -10.17
CA ASN A 316 6.36 -6.42 -10.20
C ASN A 316 5.16 -6.02 -9.35
N ASP A 317 4.00 -6.02 -9.97
CA ASP A 317 2.70 -5.71 -9.41
C ASP A 317 2.22 -6.80 -8.43
N SER A 318 1.11 -6.58 -7.74
CA SER A 318 0.49 -7.52 -6.82
C SER A 318 0.35 -8.92 -7.42
N TYR A 319 0.58 -9.93 -6.58
CA TYR A 319 0.51 -11.32 -7.00
C TYR A 319 -0.94 -11.72 -7.30
N GLU A 320 -1.31 -11.69 -8.56
CA GLU A 320 -2.66 -12.02 -9.02
C GLU A 320 -2.68 -13.30 -9.90
N VAL A 321 -1.91 -14.30 -9.49
CA VAL A 321 -1.87 -15.60 -10.17
C VAL A 321 -2.94 -16.51 -9.57
N TYR A 322 -4.14 -16.42 -10.12
CA TYR A 322 -5.32 -17.05 -9.54
C TYR A 322 -5.32 -18.57 -9.67
N GLY A 323 -5.52 -19.25 -8.55
CA GLY A 323 -5.61 -20.69 -8.50
C GLY A 323 -4.34 -21.44 -8.89
N ALA A 324 -3.18 -20.76 -8.82
CA ALA A 324 -1.88 -21.37 -9.05
C ALA A 324 -1.39 -22.08 -7.78
N ASP A 325 -2.04 -23.17 -7.46
CA ASP A 325 -1.88 -23.93 -6.23
C ASP A 325 -0.99 -25.17 -6.40
N TRP A 326 -0.35 -25.34 -7.57
CA TRP A 326 0.47 -26.50 -7.86
C TRP A 326 1.66 -26.17 -8.77
N SER A 327 2.63 -27.09 -8.80
CA SER A 327 3.77 -27.11 -9.73
C SER A 327 4.17 -28.53 -10.02
N GLU A 328 4.76 -28.80 -11.18
CA GLU A 328 5.26 -30.10 -11.56
C GLU A 328 6.30 -30.65 -10.59
N GLN A 329 7.08 -29.77 -9.96
CA GLN A 329 8.13 -30.12 -9.01
C GLN A 329 7.62 -30.22 -7.56
N LEU A 330 6.36 -29.88 -7.27
CA LEU A 330 5.88 -29.69 -5.91
C LEU A 330 6.02 -30.94 -5.04
N LEU A 331 5.71 -32.12 -5.55
CA LEU A 331 5.83 -33.37 -4.77
C LEU A 331 7.28 -33.66 -4.35
N GLU A 332 8.24 -33.39 -5.21
CA GLU A 332 9.66 -33.60 -4.89
C GLU A 332 10.18 -32.51 -3.93
N GLU A 333 9.86 -31.24 -4.19
CA GLU A 333 10.17 -30.13 -3.30
C GLU A 333 9.58 -30.34 -1.89
N PHE A 334 8.33 -30.79 -1.84
CA PHE A 334 7.68 -31.09 -0.57
C PHE A 334 8.42 -32.22 0.18
N ARG A 335 8.75 -33.32 -0.52
CA ARG A 335 9.47 -34.44 0.09
C ARG A 335 10.83 -34.04 0.64
N GLN A 336 11.55 -33.18 -0.08
CA GLN A 336 12.86 -32.68 0.35
C GLN A 336 12.74 -31.74 1.55
N ARG A 337 11.77 -30.84 1.56
CA ARG A 337 11.59 -29.84 2.59
C ARG A 337 10.89 -30.37 3.84
N ARG A 338 9.92 -31.26 3.70
CA ARG A 338 9.06 -31.75 4.78
C ARG A 338 9.41 -33.17 5.25
N ALA A 339 10.31 -33.87 4.57
CA ALA A 339 10.86 -35.18 4.91
C ALA A 339 9.80 -36.31 4.99
N TYR A 340 8.68 -36.19 4.26
CA TYR A 340 7.70 -37.25 4.09
C TYR A 340 7.01 -37.15 2.70
N ASP A 341 6.29 -38.23 2.33
CA ASP A 341 5.64 -38.30 1.02
C ASP A 341 4.21 -37.77 1.08
N LEU A 342 3.98 -36.61 0.45
CA LEU A 342 2.65 -35.99 0.38
C LEU A 342 1.60 -36.87 -0.31
N ARG A 343 2.03 -37.76 -1.23
CA ARG A 343 1.11 -38.63 -1.96
C ARG A 343 0.27 -39.52 -1.04
N LEU A 344 0.85 -39.93 0.11
CA LEU A 344 0.15 -40.72 1.13
C LEU A 344 -0.91 -39.93 1.88
N TYR A 345 -0.88 -38.60 1.83
CA TYR A 345 -1.74 -37.68 2.57
C TYR A 345 -2.62 -36.83 1.65
N LEU A 346 -2.92 -37.31 0.43
CA LEU A 346 -3.83 -36.60 -0.49
C LEU A 346 -5.23 -36.40 0.10
N PRO A 347 -5.85 -37.34 0.81
CA PRO A 347 -7.14 -37.10 1.48
C PRO A 347 -7.07 -35.93 2.44
N GLU A 348 -6.07 -35.87 3.31
CA GLU A 348 -5.88 -34.78 4.26
C GLU A 348 -5.55 -33.44 3.62
N LEU A 349 -4.77 -33.44 2.55
CA LEU A 349 -4.51 -32.24 1.75
C LEU A 349 -5.83 -31.70 1.17
N LEU A 350 -6.78 -32.57 0.86
CA LEU A 350 -8.11 -32.22 0.34
C LEU A 350 -9.13 -31.95 1.46
N GLY A 351 -8.72 -31.99 2.73
CA GLY A 351 -9.56 -31.70 3.88
C GLY A 351 -10.37 -32.89 4.39
N GLU A 352 -9.94 -34.12 4.10
CA GLU A 352 -10.62 -35.34 4.50
C GLU A 352 -9.79 -36.13 5.53
N GLY A 353 -10.42 -36.56 6.61
CA GLY A 353 -9.78 -37.35 7.64
C GLY A 353 -9.73 -36.63 8.99
N ASP A 354 -8.70 -36.92 9.75
CA ASP A 354 -8.49 -36.37 11.09
C ASP A 354 -8.15 -34.86 11.01
N PRO A 355 -8.90 -33.99 11.71
CA PRO A 355 -8.68 -32.55 11.67
C PRO A 355 -7.27 -32.11 12.08
N GLU A 356 -6.62 -32.80 13.03
CA GLU A 356 -5.24 -32.50 13.43
C GLU A 356 -4.27 -32.82 12.29
N ILE A 357 -4.43 -33.95 11.63
CA ILE A 357 -3.59 -34.36 10.51
C ILE A 357 -3.79 -33.42 9.31
N ILE A 358 -5.05 -33.07 9.00
CA ILE A 358 -5.41 -32.10 7.96
C ILE A 358 -4.65 -30.79 8.23
N ALA A 359 -4.78 -30.21 9.42
CA ALA A 359 -4.13 -28.95 9.79
C ALA A 359 -2.61 -29.01 9.58
N ARG A 360 -1.96 -30.11 9.96
CA ARG A 360 -0.53 -30.30 9.81
C ARG A 360 -0.07 -30.46 8.37
N VAL A 361 -0.78 -31.27 7.58
CA VAL A 361 -0.46 -31.51 6.16
C VAL A 361 -0.65 -30.23 5.36
N VAL A 362 -1.73 -29.49 5.61
CA VAL A 362 -2.02 -28.23 4.94
C VAL A 362 -1.01 -27.14 5.35
N CYS A 363 -0.57 -27.12 6.61
CA CYS A 363 0.52 -26.25 7.04
C CYS A 363 1.81 -26.52 6.25
N ASP A 364 2.26 -27.78 6.20
CA ASP A 364 3.46 -28.18 5.45
C ASP A 364 3.36 -27.85 3.96
N TYR A 365 2.18 -28.03 3.36
CA TYR A 365 1.90 -27.68 1.97
C TYR A 365 2.01 -26.17 1.72
N ARG A 366 1.38 -25.35 2.56
CA ARG A 366 1.41 -23.88 2.43
C ARG A 366 2.83 -23.32 2.63
N GLU A 367 3.54 -23.83 3.62
CA GLU A 367 4.93 -23.48 3.86
C GLU A 367 5.82 -23.88 2.67
N THR A 368 5.59 -25.07 2.06
CA THR A 368 6.33 -25.48 0.87
C THR A 368 6.11 -24.53 -0.31
N ILE A 369 4.85 -24.14 -0.58
CA ILE A 369 4.54 -23.17 -1.63
C ILE A 369 5.16 -21.81 -1.35
N ALA A 370 5.13 -21.35 -0.09
CA ALA A 370 5.73 -20.09 0.31
C ALA A 370 7.25 -20.07 0.07
N GLU A 371 7.94 -21.13 0.46
CA GLU A 371 9.37 -21.29 0.22
C GLU A 371 9.70 -21.43 -1.27
N MET A 372 8.91 -22.19 -2.05
CA MET A 372 9.10 -22.29 -3.49
C MET A 372 8.94 -20.94 -4.19
N LEU A 373 7.96 -20.11 -3.79
CA LEU A 373 7.79 -18.78 -4.35
C LEU A 373 9.00 -17.88 -4.05
N LEU A 374 9.51 -17.94 -2.84
CA LEU A 374 10.71 -17.20 -2.44
C LEU A 374 11.94 -17.65 -3.23
N ASP A 375 12.21 -18.98 -3.24
CA ASP A 375 13.44 -19.56 -3.76
C ASP A 375 13.47 -19.67 -5.29
N ASN A 376 12.30 -19.81 -5.94
CA ASN A 376 12.20 -20.04 -7.38
C ASN A 376 11.80 -18.80 -8.19
N PHE A 377 11.23 -17.79 -7.52
CA PHE A 377 10.81 -16.55 -8.19
C PHE A 377 11.49 -15.32 -7.59
N THR A 378 11.22 -15.01 -6.30
CA THR A 378 11.57 -13.73 -5.70
C THR A 378 13.07 -13.49 -5.67
N VAL A 379 13.82 -14.41 -5.07
CA VAL A 379 15.28 -14.31 -4.97
C VAL A 379 15.95 -14.36 -6.35
N PRO A 380 15.65 -15.34 -7.23
CA PRO A 380 16.31 -15.41 -8.55
C PRO A 380 15.98 -14.21 -9.45
N TRP A 381 14.80 -13.63 -9.34
CA TRP A 381 14.48 -12.40 -10.08
C TRP A 381 15.30 -11.20 -9.60
N THR A 382 15.46 -11.05 -8.28
CA THR A 382 16.32 -10.00 -7.71
C THR A 382 17.78 -10.19 -8.13
N GLU A 383 18.31 -11.40 -8.07
CA GLU A 383 19.67 -11.72 -8.54
C GLU A 383 19.85 -11.40 -10.04
N TRP A 384 18.85 -11.72 -10.86
CA TRP A 384 18.86 -11.41 -12.30
C TRP A 384 18.89 -9.90 -12.54
N ALA A 385 18.10 -9.11 -11.79
CA ALA A 385 18.10 -7.65 -11.90
C ALA A 385 19.45 -7.05 -11.47
N HIS A 386 20.00 -7.51 -10.34
CA HIS A 386 21.30 -7.07 -9.83
C HIS A 386 22.45 -7.34 -10.82
N ALA A 387 22.43 -8.49 -11.49
CA ALA A 387 23.42 -8.81 -12.52
C ALA A 387 23.41 -7.84 -13.71
N ARG A 388 22.36 -7.02 -13.82
CA ARG A 388 22.16 -5.99 -14.87
C ARG A 388 22.26 -4.57 -14.34
N GLY A 389 22.60 -4.40 -13.06
CA GLY A 389 22.71 -3.09 -12.40
C GLY A 389 21.37 -2.44 -12.09
N SER A 390 20.26 -3.21 -12.16
CA SER A 390 18.94 -2.75 -11.79
C SER A 390 18.55 -3.21 -10.39
N GLN A 391 17.67 -2.47 -9.73
CA GLN A 391 17.00 -2.86 -8.50
C GLN A 391 15.69 -3.60 -8.80
N THR A 392 15.09 -4.18 -7.76
CA THR A 392 13.73 -4.74 -7.81
C THR A 392 12.81 -3.97 -6.88
N ARG A 393 11.60 -3.66 -7.36
CA ARG A 393 10.50 -3.11 -6.59
C ARG A 393 9.29 -4.03 -6.75
N ASN A 394 8.71 -4.48 -5.64
CA ASN A 394 7.71 -5.56 -5.68
C ASN A 394 6.60 -5.39 -4.66
N GLN A 395 5.39 -5.68 -5.10
CA GLN A 395 4.24 -5.93 -4.27
C GLN A 395 4.13 -7.44 -3.98
N ALA A 396 4.42 -7.83 -2.74
CA ALA A 396 4.34 -9.23 -2.35
C ALA A 396 2.93 -9.68 -1.96
N HIS A 397 2.03 -8.74 -1.65
CA HIS A 397 0.65 -9.06 -1.29
C HIS A 397 -0.11 -9.72 -2.46
N GLY A 398 -1.17 -10.44 -2.13
CA GLY A 398 -1.85 -11.34 -3.07
C GLY A 398 -1.23 -12.73 -3.14
N SER A 399 0.02 -12.91 -2.72
CA SER A 399 0.76 -14.17 -2.81
C SER A 399 0.40 -15.17 -1.71
N PRO A 400 0.74 -16.45 -1.90
CA PRO A 400 0.60 -17.49 -0.87
C PRO A 400 1.76 -17.51 0.12
N GLY A 401 2.80 -16.68 -0.05
CA GLY A 401 4.02 -16.71 0.75
C GLY A 401 3.93 -15.92 2.05
N ASN A 402 4.95 -16.05 2.91
CA ASN A 402 5.14 -15.14 4.03
C ASN A 402 5.55 -13.77 3.49
N LEU A 403 4.69 -12.76 3.65
CA LEU A 403 4.92 -11.45 3.06
C LEU A 403 6.20 -10.79 3.56
N LEU A 404 6.57 -10.96 4.84
CA LEU A 404 7.78 -10.38 5.39
C LEU A 404 9.04 -10.93 4.71
N ASP A 405 9.07 -12.24 4.42
CA ASP A 405 10.21 -12.86 3.74
C ASP A 405 10.29 -12.45 2.27
N LEU A 406 9.15 -12.36 1.59
CA LEU A 406 9.08 -11.95 0.19
C LEU A 406 9.46 -10.48 0.02
N TYR A 407 8.95 -9.59 0.87
CA TYR A 407 9.35 -8.18 0.88
C TYR A 407 10.83 -7.99 1.22
N ALA A 408 11.36 -8.72 2.19
CA ALA A 408 12.78 -8.62 2.57
C ALA A 408 13.74 -9.06 1.46
N ALA A 409 13.29 -9.95 0.56
CA ALA A 409 14.10 -10.43 -0.56
C ALA A 409 14.23 -9.44 -1.73
N MET A 410 13.48 -8.32 -1.70
CA MET A 410 13.53 -7.26 -2.71
C MET A 410 14.37 -6.09 -2.27
N ASP A 411 14.75 -5.21 -3.21
CA ASP A 411 15.44 -3.97 -2.87
C ASP A 411 14.48 -2.92 -2.32
N ILE A 412 13.29 -2.82 -2.91
CA ILE A 412 12.27 -1.85 -2.55
C ILE A 412 10.94 -2.59 -2.32
N PRO A 413 10.62 -2.96 -1.08
CA PRO A 413 9.30 -3.43 -0.71
C PRO A 413 8.23 -2.39 -1.02
N GLU A 414 7.14 -2.79 -1.67
CA GLU A 414 6.05 -1.87 -2.01
C GLU A 414 4.72 -2.35 -1.43
N CYS A 415 4.07 -1.52 -0.62
CA CYS A 415 2.67 -1.70 -0.24
C CYS A 415 1.74 -1.02 -1.24
N GLU A 416 0.43 -1.12 -1.04
CA GLU A 416 -0.57 -0.51 -1.90
C GLU A 416 -1.62 0.22 -1.06
N SER A 417 -1.95 1.47 -1.47
CA SER A 417 -3.10 2.22 -0.99
C SER A 417 -4.27 2.02 -1.96
N PHE A 418 -5.01 0.94 -1.78
CA PHE A 418 -6.15 0.59 -2.63
C PHE A 418 -7.46 1.07 -2.02
N GLY A 419 -8.16 1.94 -2.74
CA GLY A 419 -9.33 2.63 -2.21
C GLY A 419 -8.93 3.82 -1.32
N CYS A 420 -9.91 4.66 -1.01
CA CYS A 420 -9.71 5.86 -0.21
C CYS A 420 -10.11 5.63 1.24
N THR A 421 -9.28 6.05 2.17
CA THR A 421 -9.60 6.01 3.61
C THR A 421 -10.64 7.09 3.94
N ASN A 422 -11.62 6.73 4.75
CA ASN A 422 -12.61 7.69 5.21
C ASN A 422 -12.08 8.42 6.46
N PHE A 423 -11.31 9.50 6.24
CA PHE A 423 -10.82 10.34 7.31
C PHE A 423 -11.95 11.16 7.93
N ASP A 424 -11.99 11.26 9.28
CA ASP A 424 -12.89 12.16 10.00
C ASP A 424 -12.29 13.58 10.08
N LEU A 425 -12.15 14.21 8.90
CA LEU A 425 -11.59 15.56 8.78
C LEU A 425 -12.68 16.56 8.41
N PRO A 426 -12.87 17.63 9.20
CA PRO A 426 -13.86 18.67 8.91
C PRO A 426 -13.60 19.32 7.54
N ASN A 427 -14.65 19.53 6.79
CA ASN A 427 -14.65 20.19 5.48
C ASN A 427 -13.89 19.42 4.37
N LEU A 428 -13.38 18.22 4.63
CA LEU A 428 -12.86 17.37 3.59
C LEU A 428 -14.03 16.76 2.80
N ARG A 429 -14.03 16.97 1.48
CA ARG A 429 -15.00 16.32 0.61
C ARG A 429 -14.68 14.83 0.49
N VAL A 430 -15.66 13.99 0.76
CA VAL A 430 -15.57 12.54 0.67
C VAL A 430 -16.63 12.04 -0.30
N ASP A 431 -16.24 11.27 -1.29
CA ASP A 431 -17.15 10.66 -2.26
C ASP A 431 -17.86 9.42 -1.69
N GLU A 432 -19.14 9.23 -2.07
CA GLU A 432 -19.95 8.09 -1.61
C GLU A 432 -19.45 6.74 -2.14
N ASP A 433 -18.78 6.74 -3.29
CA ASP A 433 -18.24 5.53 -3.94
C ASP A 433 -16.86 5.12 -3.39
N ILE A 434 -16.40 5.75 -2.32
CA ILE A 434 -15.13 5.41 -1.69
C ILE A 434 -15.16 3.98 -1.17
N ARG A 435 -14.19 3.20 -1.61
CA ARG A 435 -13.97 1.85 -1.10
C ARG A 435 -13.31 1.94 0.26
N ARG A 436 -14.06 1.61 1.30
CA ARG A 436 -13.60 1.67 2.69
C ARG A 436 -12.77 0.44 3.05
N ASN A 437 -11.90 0.58 4.03
CA ASN A 437 -11.08 -0.45 4.69
C ASN A 437 -9.83 -0.92 3.95
N ASP A 438 -9.50 -0.38 2.78
CA ASP A 438 -8.29 -0.79 2.06
C ASP A 438 -7.02 -0.07 2.55
N GLY A 439 -7.16 1.02 3.30
CA GLY A 439 -6.05 1.76 3.92
C GLY A 439 -5.69 1.29 5.33
N ASN A 440 -5.87 0.00 5.66
CA ASN A 440 -5.59 -0.52 7.00
C ASN A 440 -4.11 -0.35 7.38
N PRO A 441 -3.79 0.43 8.43
CA PRO A 441 -2.41 0.68 8.87
C PRO A 441 -1.62 -0.60 9.16
N ALA A 442 -2.25 -1.62 9.75
CA ALA A 442 -1.58 -2.88 10.05
C ALA A 442 -1.14 -3.60 8.76
N THR A 443 -1.94 -3.53 7.69
CA THR A 443 -1.61 -4.10 6.38
C THR A 443 -0.50 -3.33 5.68
N LEU A 444 -0.54 -2.00 5.68
CA LEU A 444 0.48 -1.16 5.05
C LEU A 444 1.88 -1.38 5.66
N LYS A 445 1.93 -1.72 6.95
CA LYS A 445 3.17 -1.85 7.71
C LYS A 445 3.98 -3.12 7.41
N TYR A 446 3.46 -4.10 6.67
CA TYR A 446 4.23 -5.29 6.30
C TYR A 446 5.47 -4.96 5.45
N ALA A 447 5.32 -4.07 4.47
CA ALA A 447 6.41 -3.67 3.58
C ALA A 447 7.48 -2.88 4.34
N SER A 448 7.08 -1.89 5.17
CA SER A 448 8.03 -1.09 5.95
C SER A 448 8.72 -1.91 7.04
N SER A 449 8.02 -2.81 7.73
CA SER A 449 8.63 -3.71 8.72
C SER A 449 9.69 -4.61 8.07
N ALA A 450 9.37 -5.19 6.92
CA ALA A 450 10.35 -6.00 6.18
C ALA A 450 11.57 -5.18 5.76
N ALA A 451 11.36 -3.94 5.30
CA ALA A 451 12.45 -3.03 4.94
C ALA A 451 13.31 -2.67 6.16
N HIS A 452 12.69 -2.28 7.26
CA HIS A 452 13.37 -1.88 8.49
C HIS A 452 14.21 -3.02 9.07
N VAL A 453 13.60 -4.20 9.21
CA VAL A 453 14.28 -5.38 9.78
C VAL A 453 15.42 -5.85 8.88
N SER A 454 15.28 -5.82 7.57
CA SER A 454 16.31 -6.29 6.63
C SER A 454 17.30 -5.21 6.17
N GLY A 455 17.15 -3.96 6.63
CA GLY A 455 18.07 -2.86 6.32
C GLY A 455 17.93 -2.28 4.92
N LYS A 456 16.73 -2.30 4.35
CA LYS A 456 16.45 -1.62 3.08
C LYS A 456 16.18 -0.13 3.32
N ASN A 457 16.68 0.70 2.42
CA ASN A 457 16.56 2.16 2.55
C ASN A 457 15.16 2.67 2.20
N PHE A 458 14.47 2.00 1.28
CA PHE A 458 13.21 2.45 0.73
C PHE A 458 12.08 1.48 1.05
N THR A 459 10.95 2.05 1.40
CA THR A 459 9.63 1.42 1.34
C THR A 459 8.78 2.26 0.41
N SER A 460 8.33 1.68 -0.69
CA SER A 460 7.47 2.39 -1.62
C SER A 460 6.00 2.04 -1.44
N SER A 461 5.14 2.82 -2.07
CA SER A 461 3.71 2.51 -2.19
C SER A 461 3.19 2.79 -3.59
N GLU A 462 2.38 1.88 -4.11
CA GLU A 462 1.39 2.22 -5.11
C GLU A 462 0.31 3.03 -4.41
N SER A 463 0.08 4.25 -4.87
CA SER A 463 -0.73 5.21 -4.13
C SER A 463 -1.92 5.69 -4.93
N MET A 464 -3.11 5.68 -4.28
CA MET A 464 -4.39 6.10 -4.86
C MET A 464 -4.83 5.23 -6.04
N THR A 465 -4.82 3.92 -5.89
CA THR A 465 -5.47 2.97 -6.80
C THR A 465 -7.00 3.04 -6.60
N TRP A 466 -7.60 4.11 -7.07
CA TRP A 466 -9.02 4.40 -6.85
C TRP A 466 -9.86 4.07 -8.08
N LEU A 467 -10.74 3.07 -7.96
CA LEU A 467 -11.49 2.49 -9.08
C LEU A 467 -12.58 3.42 -9.64
N THR A 468 -13.12 4.29 -8.81
CA THR A 468 -14.27 5.16 -9.16
C THR A 468 -13.90 6.64 -9.17
N GLU A 469 -12.66 6.92 -9.44
CA GLU A 469 -12.10 8.27 -9.38
C GLU A 469 -12.83 9.25 -10.32
N HIS A 470 -12.94 8.95 -11.60
CA HIS A 470 -13.67 9.75 -12.62
C HIS A 470 -13.45 11.26 -12.51
N PHE A 471 -12.20 11.70 -12.27
CA PHE A 471 -11.84 13.11 -12.07
C PHE A 471 -12.49 13.78 -10.84
N ARG A 472 -12.80 13.01 -9.80
CA ARG A 472 -13.39 13.51 -8.54
C ARG A 472 -12.39 13.69 -7.42
N THR A 473 -11.13 13.38 -7.65
CA THR A 473 -10.07 13.46 -6.66
C THR A 473 -9.50 14.86 -6.56
N SER A 474 -9.52 15.43 -5.34
CA SER A 474 -8.87 16.69 -5.02
C SER A 474 -7.50 16.48 -4.38
N LEU A 475 -6.64 17.50 -4.41
CA LEU A 475 -5.36 17.49 -3.68
C LEU A 475 -5.58 17.37 -2.15
N ALA A 476 -6.66 17.98 -1.65
CA ALA A 476 -7.05 17.89 -0.25
C ALA A 476 -7.40 16.47 0.19
N LEU A 477 -7.95 15.64 -0.72
CA LEU A 477 -8.24 14.23 -0.45
C LEU A 477 -6.98 13.35 -0.50
N ILE A 478 -6.02 13.70 -1.38
CA ILE A 478 -4.76 12.96 -1.50
C ILE A 478 -3.86 13.15 -0.28
N LYS A 479 -3.79 14.37 0.28
CA LYS A 479 -2.84 14.69 1.36
C LYS A 479 -2.96 13.77 2.59
N PRO A 480 -4.13 13.54 3.20
CA PRO A 480 -4.23 12.64 4.36
C PRO A 480 -3.89 11.18 4.03
N GLU A 481 -4.11 10.71 2.79
CA GLU A 481 -3.61 9.41 2.34
C GLU A 481 -2.07 9.35 2.32
N MET A 482 -1.43 10.42 1.85
CA MET A 482 0.03 10.52 1.91
C MET A 482 0.53 10.50 3.35
N ASP A 483 -0.11 11.25 4.25
CA ASP A 483 0.23 11.26 5.66
C ASP A 483 0.12 9.86 6.27
N GLN A 484 -0.95 9.12 5.95
CA GLN A 484 -1.15 7.74 6.40
C GLN A 484 -0.04 6.81 5.91
N LEU A 485 0.38 6.93 4.65
CA LEU A 485 1.48 6.16 4.09
C LEU A 485 2.80 6.47 4.83
N PHE A 486 3.11 7.75 5.05
CA PHE A 486 4.30 8.15 5.81
C PHE A 486 4.27 7.62 7.24
N LEU A 487 3.15 7.73 7.94
CA LEU A 487 2.94 7.21 9.30
C LEU A 487 3.10 5.68 9.39
N ASN A 488 3.00 4.97 8.28
CA ASN A 488 3.23 3.53 8.18
C ASN A 488 4.60 3.16 7.60
N GLY A 489 5.53 4.12 7.51
CA GLY A 489 6.92 3.89 7.16
C GLY A 489 7.22 3.95 5.66
N VAL A 490 6.24 4.28 4.81
CA VAL A 490 6.50 4.58 3.40
C VAL A 490 7.35 5.85 3.31
N ASN A 491 8.36 5.80 2.46
CA ASN A 491 9.25 6.95 2.22
C ASN A 491 9.56 7.16 0.72
N ARG A 492 8.86 6.43 -0.16
CA ARG A 492 8.95 6.59 -1.62
C ARG A 492 7.58 6.33 -2.27
N VAL A 493 6.85 7.39 -2.55
CA VAL A 493 5.49 7.35 -3.10
C VAL A 493 5.52 7.22 -4.62
N TYR A 494 4.69 6.34 -5.18
CA TYR A 494 4.37 6.25 -6.60
C TYR A 494 2.87 6.45 -6.81
N TYR A 495 2.50 7.48 -7.56
CA TYR A 495 1.11 7.68 -7.96
C TYR A 495 0.63 6.58 -8.89
N HIS A 496 -0.59 6.14 -8.70
CA HIS A 496 -1.31 5.28 -9.63
C HIS A 496 -2.40 6.10 -10.31
N GLY A 497 -2.24 6.69 -11.50
CA GLY A 497 -0.95 7.08 -12.05
C GLY A 497 -1.17 8.01 -13.25
N THR A 498 -0.26 7.99 -14.21
CA THR A 498 -0.26 8.87 -15.36
C THR A 498 -0.53 8.09 -16.65
N PRO A 499 -1.72 8.16 -17.26
CA PRO A 499 -1.90 7.68 -18.63
C PRO A 499 -1.11 8.56 -19.60
N TYR A 500 -0.26 7.96 -20.43
CA TYR A 500 0.29 8.69 -21.56
C TYR A 500 -0.86 9.24 -22.43
N THR A 501 -0.76 10.52 -22.77
CA THR A 501 -1.74 11.20 -23.62
C THR A 501 -1.00 12.09 -24.58
N PRO A 502 -1.19 11.96 -25.90
CA PRO A 502 -0.64 12.90 -26.86
C PRO A 502 -1.34 14.26 -26.79
N LYS A 503 -0.64 15.34 -27.11
CA LYS A 503 -1.18 16.72 -27.05
C LYS A 503 -2.46 16.91 -27.88
N GLU A 504 -2.52 16.22 -29.00
CA GLU A 504 -3.63 16.29 -29.95
C GLU A 504 -4.87 15.49 -29.54
N ALA A 505 -4.76 14.65 -28.51
CA ALA A 505 -5.89 13.86 -28.04
C ALA A 505 -7.04 14.74 -27.57
N ALA A 506 -8.26 14.36 -27.98
CA ALA A 506 -9.46 15.03 -27.52
C ALA A 506 -9.58 14.95 -25.98
N TRP A 507 -10.01 16.05 -25.34
CA TRP A 507 -10.23 16.05 -23.90
C TRP A 507 -11.27 14.99 -23.50
N PRO A 508 -11.09 14.22 -22.39
CA PRO A 508 -10.10 14.39 -21.32
C PRO A 508 -8.76 13.67 -21.58
N GLY A 509 -8.49 13.21 -22.77
CA GLY A 509 -7.29 12.47 -23.13
C GLY A 509 -7.46 10.97 -23.01
N TRP A 510 -6.34 10.26 -23.07
CA TRP A 510 -6.31 8.82 -22.85
C TRP A 510 -6.35 8.50 -21.37
N LEU A 511 -7.02 7.42 -20.99
CA LEU A 511 -7.35 7.13 -19.61
C LEU A 511 -6.95 5.72 -19.23
N PHE A 512 -6.56 5.56 -17.98
CA PHE A 512 -6.54 4.28 -17.29
C PHE A 512 -7.84 4.10 -16.48
N TYR A 513 -8.33 2.88 -16.32
CA TYR A 513 -9.64 2.65 -15.70
C TYR A 513 -9.69 2.87 -14.17
N ALA A 514 -8.54 2.86 -13.50
CA ALA A 514 -8.41 2.92 -12.05
C ALA A 514 -7.20 3.80 -11.69
N SER A 515 -7.37 5.11 -11.75
CA SER A 515 -6.27 6.06 -11.56
C SER A 515 -6.82 7.39 -11.13
N ILE A 516 -6.05 8.15 -10.37
CA ILE A 516 -6.32 9.57 -10.10
C ILE A 516 -5.98 10.47 -11.29
N LEU A 517 -5.51 9.92 -12.39
CA LEU A 517 -5.26 10.59 -13.66
C LEU A 517 -4.34 11.82 -13.52
N VAL A 518 -3.09 11.56 -13.11
CA VAL A 518 -2.04 12.57 -12.96
C VAL A 518 -1.51 12.98 -14.34
N ASN A 519 -2.18 13.88 -15.01
CA ASN A 519 -1.76 14.39 -16.32
C ASN A 519 -2.25 15.83 -16.55
N PRO A 520 -1.71 16.55 -17.54
CA PRO A 520 -2.07 17.96 -17.81
C PRO A 520 -3.53 18.22 -18.17
N ASN A 521 -4.31 17.20 -18.55
CA ASN A 521 -5.73 17.34 -18.88
C ASN A 521 -6.63 17.38 -17.61
N ASN A 522 -6.09 16.99 -16.46
CA ASN A 522 -6.77 17.09 -15.17
C ASN A 522 -6.49 18.46 -14.54
N THR A 523 -7.52 19.16 -14.07
CA THR A 523 -7.38 20.50 -13.48
C THR A 523 -6.51 20.54 -12.22
N ILE A 524 -6.46 19.45 -11.43
CA ILE A 524 -5.59 19.36 -10.27
C ILE A 524 -4.10 19.44 -10.61
N PHE A 525 -3.73 19.07 -11.85
CA PHE A 525 -2.34 19.02 -12.29
C PHE A 525 -1.63 20.36 -12.21
N ARG A 526 -2.38 21.46 -12.40
CA ARG A 526 -1.90 22.83 -12.28
C ARG A 526 -1.28 23.12 -10.90
N ASP A 527 -1.90 22.58 -9.85
CA ASP A 527 -1.53 22.86 -8.45
C ASP A 527 -0.80 21.68 -7.78
N MET A 528 -0.56 20.58 -8.50
CA MET A 528 0.23 19.43 -8.03
C MET A 528 1.64 19.77 -7.54
N PRO A 529 2.35 20.78 -8.09
CA PRO A 529 3.66 21.16 -7.52
C PRO A 529 3.61 21.40 -6.01
N ALA A 530 2.54 21.96 -5.48
CA ALA A 530 2.42 22.22 -4.04
C ALA A 530 2.32 20.93 -3.21
N LEU A 531 1.55 19.94 -3.70
CA LEU A 531 1.49 18.61 -3.08
C LEU A 531 2.81 17.87 -3.23
N ASN A 532 3.45 17.93 -4.40
CA ASN A 532 4.70 17.22 -4.65
C ASN A 532 5.87 17.83 -3.85
N ASP A 533 5.88 19.14 -3.64
CA ASP A 533 6.81 19.81 -2.73
C ASP A 533 6.59 19.37 -1.28
N TYR A 534 5.35 19.25 -0.84
CA TYR A 534 5.00 18.72 0.47
C TYR A 534 5.55 17.29 0.64
N ILE A 535 5.28 16.41 -0.32
CA ILE A 535 5.77 15.03 -0.30
C ILE A 535 7.30 14.99 -0.29
N ALA A 536 7.95 15.77 -1.14
CA ALA A 536 9.41 15.80 -1.22
C ALA A 536 10.06 16.27 0.08
N ARG A 537 9.47 17.27 0.76
CA ARG A 537 9.93 17.72 2.08
C ARG A 537 9.81 16.64 3.14
N VAL A 538 8.69 15.93 3.20
CA VAL A 538 8.51 14.82 4.15
C VAL A 538 9.48 13.68 3.82
N GLN A 539 9.55 13.26 2.56
CA GLN A 539 10.43 12.15 2.14
C GLN A 539 11.91 12.47 2.37
N SER A 540 12.33 13.74 2.28
CA SER A 540 13.72 14.14 2.54
C SER A 540 14.18 13.82 3.98
N PHE A 541 13.26 13.89 4.94
CA PHE A 541 13.53 13.43 6.30
C PHE A 541 13.33 11.92 6.44
N MET A 542 12.27 11.37 5.85
CA MET A 542 11.93 9.96 6.03
C MET A 542 12.90 8.99 5.35
N GLN A 543 13.66 9.43 4.36
CA GLN A 543 14.70 8.63 3.69
C GLN A 543 16.07 8.72 4.40
N SER A 544 16.19 9.53 5.45
CA SER A 544 17.42 9.73 6.22
C SER A 544 17.30 9.12 7.61
N GLY A 545 18.44 8.89 8.28
CA GLY A 545 18.47 8.22 9.59
C GLY A 545 18.03 6.75 9.54
N LYS A 546 17.77 6.17 10.69
CA LYS A 546 17.28 4.78 10.86
C LYS A 546 15.87 4.76 11.43
N PRO A 547 15.06 3.74 11.16
CA PRO A 547 13.81 3.51 11.87
C PRO A 547 14.05 3.44 13.39
N ASP A 548 13.13 3.99 14.19
CA ASP A 548 13.23 3.96 15.64
C ASP A 548 11.95 3.37 16.26
N ASN A 549 11.58 2.18 15.79
CA ASN A 549 10.59 1.33 16.42
C ASN A 549 11.28 0.49 17.50
N GLU A 550 10.84 0.60 18.76
CA GLU A 550 11.55 -0.05 19.85
C GLU A 550 11.06 -1.48 20.14
N LEU A 551 9.95 -1.89 19.49
CA LEU A 551 9.30 -3.18 19.67
C LEU A 551 9.34 -4.01 18.38
N LEU A 552 9.82 -5.26 18.48
CA LEU A 552 9.57 -6.29 17.47
C LEU A 552 8.29 -7.04 17.81
N LEU A 553 7.43 -7.24 16.83
CA LEU A 553 6.21 -8.03 16.94
C LEU A 553 6.31 -9.28 16.06
N TYR A 554 6.36 -10.45 16.66
CA TYR A 554 6.44 -11.72 15.94
C TYR A 554 5.15 -12.00 15.17
N LEU A 555 5.26 -12.32 13.87
CA LEU A 555 4.13 -12.72 13.03
C LEU A 555 3.83 -14.21 13.22
N PRO A 556 2.70 -14.61 13.81
CA PRO A 556 2.37 -16.01 14.07
C PRO A 556 1.84 -16.70 12.80
N ILE A 557 2.68 -16.81 11.78
CA ILE A 557 2.30 -17.29 10.44
C ILE A 557 1.80 -18.74 10.46
N TYR A 558 2.31 -19.57 11.37
CA TYR A 558 1.91 -20.98 11.46
C TYR A 558 0.50 -21.17 12.01
N ASP A 559 0.01 -20.27 12.86
CA ASP A 559 -1.40 -20.28 13.30
C ASP A 559 -2.35 -20.04 12.13
N ILE A 560 -1.92 -19.26 11.12
CA ILE A 560 -2.67 -19.07 9.88
C ILE A 560 -2.55 -20.31 8.98
N TRP A 561 -1.34 -20.80 8.78
CA TRP A 561 -1.09 -21.90 7.86
C TRP A 561 -1.72 -23.21 8.30
N GLN A 562 -1.86 -23.46 9.59
CA GLN A 562 -2.56 -24.64 10.13
C GLN A 562 -4.09 -24.55 10.04
N ASN A 563 -4.64 -23.36 9.83
CA ASN A 563 -6.08 -23.18 9.80
C ASN A 563 -6.68 -23.53 8.41
N TYR A 564 -7.20 -24.75 8.29
CA TYR A 564 -7.87 -25.24 7.08
C TYR A 564 -9.28 -24.68 6.93
N ARG A 565 -9.47 -23.49 6.44
CA ARG A 565 -10.81 -22.91 6.20
C ARG A 565 -11.41 -23.38 4.86
N ASN A 566 -11.65 -24.69 4.71
CA ASN A 566 -12.19 -25.33 3.49
C ASN A 566 -11.34 -25.13 2.21
N SER A 567 -10.06 -24.81 2.35
CA SER A 567 -9.11 -24.72 1.25
C SER A 567 -7.71 -25.04 1.74
N ASN A 568 -6.98 -25.82 0.97
CA ASN A 568 -5.55 -26.04 1.18
C ASN A 568 -4.70 -24.84 0.71
N TYR A 569 -5.15 -24.11 -0.29
CA TYR A 569 -4.46 -22.93 -0.81
C TYR A 569 -4.92 -21.65 -0.09
N LEU A 570 -3.96 -20.82 0.28
CA LEU A 570 -4.18 -19.57 0.98
C LEU A 570 -3.34 -18.46 0.35
N THR A 571 -3.92 -17.28 0.16
CA THR A 571 -3.25 -16.09 -0.34
C THR A 571 -3.49 -14.90 0.59
N PHE A 572 -2.54 -13.96 0.62
CA PHE A 572 -2.58 -12.74 1.45
C PHE A 572 -3.00 -11.54 0.62
N VAL A 573 -4.25 -11.55 0.16
CA VAL A 573 -4.84 -10.44 -0.60
C VAL A 573 -5.07 -9.25 0.32
N ILE A 574 -4.67 -8.06 -0.12
CA ILE A 574 -4.71 -6.83 0.67
C ILE A 574 -6.10 -6.54 1.27
N HIS A 575 -7.16 -6.75 0.51
CA HIS A 575 -8.55 -6.50 0.93
C HIS A 575 -9.09 -7.42 2.03
N SER A 576 -8.42 -8.51 2.31
CA SER A 576 -8.86 -9.53 3.27
C SER A 576 -7.76 -9.99 4.21
N MET A 577 -6.69 -9.23 4.32
CA MET A 577 -5.55 -9.62 5.16
C MET A 577 -5.91 -9.61 6.64
N ALA A 578 -6.60 -8.58 7.11
CA ALA A 578 -7.10 -8.47 8.48
C ALA A 578 -8.00 -9.66 8.88
N ASP A 579 -8.82 -10.18 7.95
CA ASP A 579 -9.70 -11.33 8.22
C ASP A 579 -8.93 -12.63 8.49
N LYS A 580 -7.68 -12.72 8.06
CA LYS A 580 -6.84 -13.90 8.26
C LYS A 580 -6.18 -13.93 9.62
N LEU A 581 -5.87 -12.75 10.16
CA LEU A 581 -5.22 -12.54 11.44
C LEU A 581 -5.91 -11.43 12.26
N PRO A 582 -7.20 -11.53 12.57
CA PRO A 582 -7.92 -10.45 13.22
C PRO A 582 -7.38 -10.08 14.61
N GLN A 583 -6.80 -11.05 15.35
CA GLN A 583 -6.18 -10.78 16.64
C GLN A 583 -4.85 -10.03 16.52
N PHE A 584 -4.06 -10.33 15.48
CA PHE A 584 -2.82 -9.63 15.20
C PHE A 584 -3.08 -8.20 14.72
N ASP A 585 -4.03 -8.05 13.79
CA ASP A 585 -4.45 -6.75 13.29
C ASP A 585 -4.98 -5.85 14.41
N GLY A 586 -5.91 -6.38 15.23
CA GLY A 586 -6.43 -5.67 16.39
C GLY A 586 -5.34 -5.27 17.39
N LEU A 587 -4.36 -6.15 17.65
CA LEU A 587 -3.23 -5.85 18.54
C LEU A 587 -2.36 -4.72 18.01
N VAL A 588 -2.07 -4.69 16.71
CA VAL A 588 -1.29 -3.61 16.09
C VAL A 588 -1.98 -2.27 16.28
N LEU A 589 -3.30 -2.22 16.05
CA LEU A 589 -4.07 -0.99 16.26
C LEU A 589 -4.10 -0.59 17.74
N GLU A 590 -4.26 -1.54 18.66
CA GLU A 590 -4.25 -1.28 20.12
C GLU A 590 -2.89 -0.74 20.59
N LEU A 591 -1.79 -1.33 20.13
CA LEU A 591 -0.43 -0.84 20.44
C LEU A 591 -0.24 0.60 19.94
N ARG A 592 -0.65 0.89 18.71
CA ARG A 592 -0.54 2.25 18.16
C ARG A 592 -1.38 3.26 18.93
N GLU A 593 -2.63 2.92 19.26
CA GLU A 593 -3.48 3.79 20.07
C GLU A 593 -2.90 4.04 21.48
N ALA A 594 -2.18 3.05 22.02
CA ALA A 594 -1.48 3.20 23.28
C ALA A 594 -0.15 3.98 23.17
N GLY A 595 0.23 4.46 21.98
CA GLY A 595 1.43 5.26 21.75
C GLY A 595 2.71 4.45 21.51
N TYR A 596 2.60 3.18 21.13
CA TYR A 596 3.74 2.33 20.75
C TYR A 596 3.77 2.10 19.24
N ASP A 597 4.95 2.19 18.65
CA ASP A 597 5.17 1.72 17.28
C ASP A 597 6.06 0.48 17.27
N MET A 598 5.92 -0.35 16.21
CA MET A 598 6.58 -1.65 16.12
C MET A 598 6.95 -1.98 14.69
N ASP A 599 7.85 -2.97 14.53
CA ASP A 599 8.06 -3.68 13.27
C ASP A 599 7.71 -5.16 13.42
N TYR A 600 7.16 -5.74 12.37
CA TYR A 600 6.85 -7.17 12.31
C TYR A 600 8.11 -7.97 11.98
N ILE A 601 8.19 -9.19 12.49
CA ILE A 601 9.32 -10.09 12.21
C ILE A 601 8.84 -11.51 11.93
N SER A 602 9.41 -12.13 10.88
CA SER A 602 9.18 -13.54 10.53
C SER A 602 10.15 -14.46 11.28
N ASP A 603 9.89 -15.78 11.24
CA ASP A 603 10.81 -16.79 11.75
C ASP A 603 12.19 -16.72 11.10
N LYS A 604 12.23 -16.52 9.79
CA LYS A 604 13.48 -16.40 9.03
C LYS A 604 14.29 -15.18 9.47
N GLN A 605 13.68 -14.00 9.49
CA GLN A 605 14.32 -12.76 9.94
C GLN A 605 14.75 -12.85 11.42
N LEU A 606 13.90 -13.45 12.27
CA LEU A 606 14.20 -13.64 13.68
C LEU A 606 15.44 -14.53 13.87
N SER A 607 15.61 -15.56 13.05
CA SER A 607 16.77 -16.45 13.13
C SER A 607 18.11 -15.75 12.94
N GLU A 608 18.12 -14.60 12.24
CA GLU A 608 19.28 -13.76 11.98
C GLU A 608 19.49 -12.67 13.04
N THR A 609 18.49 -12.45 13.92
CA THR A 609 18.52 -11.42 14.97
C THR A 609 19.52 -11.80 16.08
N LYS A 610 20.25 -10.81 16.60
CA LYS A 610 21.24 -10.97 17.67
C LYS A 610 20.90 -10.06 18.85
N PHE A 611 21.43 -10.35 20.01
CA PHE A 611 21.40 -9.44 21.14
C PHE A 611 22.81 -8.98 21.47
N ALA A 612 23.06 -7.68 21.35
CA ALA A 612 24.31 -7.01 21.68
C ALA A 612 24.04 -5.58 22.14
N ASP A 613 24.94 -5.02 22.95
CA ASP A 613 24.88 -3.63 23.42
C ASP A 613 23.54 -3.26 24.10
N GLY A 614 22.88 -4.26 24.71
CA GLY A 614 21.61 -4.07 25.40
C GLY A 614 20.38 -4.07 24.51
N LEU A 615 20.51 -4.34 23.20
CA LEU A 615 19.44 -4.27 22.21
C LEU A 615 19.38 -5.55 21.36
N LEU A 616 18.19 -5.84 20.85
CA LEU A 616 17.98 -6.78 19.76
C LEU A 616 18.40 -6.10 18.46
N GLN A 617 19.36 -6.69 17.76
CA GLN A 617 19.91 -6.14 16.53
C GLN A 617 19.50 -7.01 15.35
N THR A 618 18.82 -6.40 14.39
CA THR A 618 18.56 -6.94 13.06
C THR A 618 19.53 -6.29 12.05
N PRO A 619 19.56 -6.73 10.78
CA PRO A 619 20.42 -6.08 9.78
C PRO A 619 20.17 -4.56 9.62
N GLY A 620 18.95 -4.07 9.87
CA GLY A 620 18.58 -2.68 9.59
C GLY A 620 18.21 -1.82 10.80
N ALA A 621 17.82 -2.41 11.93
CA ALA A 621 17.31 -1.66 13.07
C ALA A 621 17.64 -2.33 14.41
N GLU A 622 17.41 -1.59 15.49
CA GLU A 622 17.66 -2.03 16.86
C GLU A 622 16.39 -1.91 17.70
N TYR A 623 16.13 -2.90 18.59
CA TYR A 623 14.89 -2.97 19.35
C TYR A 623 15.16 -3.29 20.81
N LYS A 624 14.33 -2.78 21.72
CA LYS A 624 14.42 -3.02 23.17
C LYS A 624 13.83 -4.37 23.58
N ALA A 625 12.73 -4.77 22.94
CA ALA A 625 12.00 -5.98 23.29
C ALA A 625 11.40 -6.65 22.07
N ILE A 626 11.09 -7.94 22.21
CA ILE A 626 10.27 -8.68 21.24
C ILE A 626 9.02 -9.22 21.93
N MET A 627 7.87 -9.06 21.26
CA MET A 627 6.57 -9.59 21.69
C MET A 627 6.09 -10.69 20.76
N VAL A 628 5.70 -11.82 21.34
CA VAL A 628 5.00 -12.93 20.68
C VAL A 628 3.52 -12.82 21.05
N PRO A 629 2.65 -12.46 20.09
CA PRO A 629 1.23 -12.26 20.38
C PRO A 629 0.46 -13.57 20.26
N HIS A 630 -0.45 -13.88 21.17
CA HIS A 630 -1.46 -14.96 21.09
C HIS A 630 -1.10 -16.17 20.18
N CYS A 631 0.18 -16.55 20.16
CA CYS A 631 0.72 -17.58 19.29
C CYS A 631 0.51 -18.96 19.91
N GLN A 632 -0.11 -19.87 19.21
CA GLN A 632 -0.33 -21.25 19.66
C GLN A 632 0.70 -22.21 19.06
N VAL A 633 1.10 -21.94 17.82
CA VAL A 633 1.93 -22.85 17.00
C VAL A 633 3.27 -22.20 16.68
N MET A 634 4.35 -22.79 17.12
CA MET A 634 5.70 -22.28 16.88
C MET A 634 6.70 -23.41 16.63
N PRO A 635 7.61 -23.29 15.66
CA PRO A 635 8.73 -24.23 15.52
C PRO A 635 9.61 -24.23 16.78
N PRO A 636 10.06 -25.40 17.24
CA PRO A 636 11.00 -25.47 18.39
C PRO A 636 12.27 -24.65 18.17
N ALA A 637 12.75 -24.55 16.92
CA ALA A 637 13.92 -23.75 16.57
C ALA A 637 13.71 -22.26 16.83
N THR A 638 12.52 -21.74 16.54
CA THR A 638 12.14 -20.34 16.80
C THR A 638 12.11 -20.05 18.29
N LEU A 639 11.44 -20.90 19.08
CA LEU A 639 11.45 -20.77 20.54
C LEU A 639 12.88 -20.86 21.10
N GLN A 640 13.66 -21.82 20.64
CA GLN A 640 15.06 -21.98 21.09
C GLN A 640 15.89 -20.72 20.81
N HIS A 641 15.63 -20.06 19.67
CA HIS A 641 16.30 -18.81 19.33
C HIS A 641 15.86 -17.66 20.25
N LEU A 642 14.54 -17.48 20.49
CA LEU A 642 14.01 -16.52 21.45
C LEU A 642 14.65 -16.71 22.84
N LEU A 643 14.74 -17.96 23.31
CA LEU A 643 15.37 -18.28 24.58
C LEU A 643 16.88 -18.00 24.57
N ARG A 644 17.58 -18.18 23.44
CA ARG A 644 18.99 -17.77 23.31
C ARG A 644 19.16 -16.26 23.42
N LEU A 645 18.29 -15.49 22.79
CA LEU A 645 18.28 -14.03 22.91
C LEU A 645 18.04 -13.61 24.35
N ALA A 646 17.06 -14.19 25.01
CA ALA A 646 16.80 -13.95 26.44
C ALA A 646 18.01 -14.29 27.33
N ARG A 647 18.65 -15.45 27.12
CA ARG A 647 19.87 -15.82 27.89
C ARG A 647 20.99 -14.80 27.77
N ARG A 648 21.05 -14.04 26.65
CA ARG A 648 22.03 -12.98 26.37
C ARG A 648 21.65 -11.61 26.91
N GLY A 649 20.41 -11.42 27.36
CA GLY A 649 19.95 -10.16 27.94
C GLY A 649 18.66 -9.60 27.33
N ALA A 650 18.13 -10.21 26.28
CA ALA A 650 16.92 -9.71 25.66
C ALA A 650 15.69 -9.85 26.57
N HIS A 651 14.75 -8.92 26.42
CA HIS A 651 13.41 -9.06 26.97
C HIS A 651 12.48 -9.69 25.93
N VAL A 652 12.02 -10.90 26.20
CA VAL A 652 11.07 -11.66 25.36
C VAL A 652 9.73 -11.69 26.09
N MET A 653 8.71 -11.20 25.42
CA MET A 653 7.37 -11.03 25.96
C MET A 653 6.38 -11.93 25.24
N PHE A 654 5.45 -12.55 25.96
CA PHE A 654 4.36 -13.35 25.42
C PHE A 654 3.02 -12.78 25.88
N LEU A 655 2.16 -12.41 24.92
CA LEU A 655 0.84 -11.88 25.20
C LEU A 655 -0.19 -13.03 25.16
N GLY A 656 -0.97 -13.16 26.21
CA GLY A 656 -2.10 -14.09 26.34
C GLY A 656 -1.67 -15.52 26.66
N SER A 657 -0.78 -16.13 25.89
CA SER A 657 -0.33 -17.52 26.09
C SER A 657 1.06 -17.76 25.49
N VAL A 658 1.71 -18.79 25.93
CA VAL A 658 2.93 -19.30 25.30
C VAL A 658 2.59 -20.38 24.27
N PRO A 659 3.35 -20.52 23.17
CA PRO A 659 3.14 -21.58 22.18
C PRO A 659 3.24 -22.97 22.80
N GLN A 660 2.25 -23.82 22.52
CA GLN A 660 2.14 -25.19 23.07
C GLN A 660 2.25 -26.27 22.00
N GLU A 661 2.12 -25.87 20.72
CA GLU A 661 2.01 -26.77 19.59
C GLU A 661 3.09 -26.47 18.53
N VAL A 662 3.42 -27.48 17.73
CA VAL A 662 4.41 -27.37 16.66
C VAL A 662 3.73 -27.46 15.28
N PRO A 663 4.22 -26.74 14.26
CA PRO A 663 3.66 -26.82 12.91
C PRO A 663 4.06 -28.13 12.22
N GLY A 664 3.27 -28.55 11.24
CA GLY A 664 3.57 -29.64 10.32
C GLY A 664 3.49 -31.04 10.94
N LEU A 665 3.60 -32.06 10.06
CA LEU A 665 3.33 -33.45 10.40
C LEU A 665 4.58 -34.24 10.83
N HIS A 666 5.71 -34.01 10.12
CA HIS A 666 6.90 -34.84 10.34
C HIS A 666 7.39 -34.78 11.79
N LYS A 667 7.42 -35.93 12.47
CA LYS A 667 7.86 -36.08 13.87
C LYS A 667 7.20 -35.08 14.83
N ALA A 668 5.92 -34.80 14.62
CA ALA A 668 5.19 -33.77 15.38
C ALA A 668 5.24 -34.04 16.89
N ALA A 669 5.09 -35.31 17.32
CA ALA A 669 5.17 -35.69 18.73
C ALA A 669 6.55 -35.40 19.35
N GLU A 670 7.63 -35.79 18.67
CA GLU A 670 9.01 -35.53 19.14
C GLU A 670 9.30 -34.04 19.24
N ARG A 671 8.87 -33.28 18.25
CA ARG A 671 9.05 -31.80 18.21
C ARG A 671 8.20 -31.12 19.28
N ARG A 672 7.00 -31.62 19.56
CA ARG A 672 6.15 -31.13 20.66
C ARG A 672 6.81 -31.37 22.01
N ASP A 673 7.43 -32.55 22.19
CA ASP A 673 8.15 -32.86 23.41
C ASP A 673 9.38 -31.97 23.57
N GLN A 674 10.11 -31.66 22.50
CA GLN A 674 11.20 -30.66 22.50
C GLN A 674 10.68 -29.27 22.91
N LEU A 675 9.54 -28.83 22.36
CA LEU A 675 8.93 -27.52 22.71
C LEU A 675 8.59 -27.50 24.22
N ARG A 676 7.99 -28.56 24.74
CA ARG A 676 7.67 -28.71 26.17
C ARG A 676 8.92 -28.70 27.04
N GLN A 677 9.97 -29.40 26.65
CA GLN A 677 11.26 -29.39 27.35
C GLN A 677 11.86 -28.00 27.41
N LEU A 678 11.85 -27.25 26.30
CA LEU A 678 12.31 -25.86 26.25
C LEU A 678 11.54 -25.00 27.26
N TRP A 679 10.21 -25.15 27.36
CA TRP A 679 9.42 -24.42 28.36
C TRP A 679 9.74 -24.82 29.78
N GLN A 680 9.96 -26.10 30.05
CA GLN A 680 10.36 -26.59 31.41
C GLN A 680 11.68 -25.97 31.86
N GLU A 681 12.64 -25.77 30.95
CA GLU A 681 13.93 -25.14 31.25
C GLU A 681 13.80 -23.69 31.70
N THR A 682 12.73 -23.01 31.31
CA THR A 682 12.51 -21.57 31.62
C THR A 682 12.01 -21.33 33.04
N GLY A 683 11.37 -22.31 33.66
CA GLY A 683 10.67 -22.16 34.94
C GLY A 683 9.36 -21.36 34.84
N LEU A 684 8.96 -20.92 33.64
CA LEU A 684 7.64 -20.29 33.39
C LEU A 684 6.55 -21.35 33.56
N LYS A 685 5.46 -20.98 34.22
CA LYS A 685 4.23 -21.76 34.21
C LYS A 685 3.46 -21.46 32.96
N THR A 686 3.07 -22.49 32.23
CA THR A 686 2.35 -22.35 30.96
C THR A 686 0.85 -22.13 31.14
N ASP A 687 0.31 -22.28 32.34
CA ASP A 687 -1.09 -22.07 32.68
C ASP A 687 -1.23 -20.67 33.32
N LEU A 688 -1.79 -19.70 32.54
CA LEU A 688 -1.66 -18.28 32.82
C LEU A 688 -3.01 -17.65 33.18
N HIS A 689 -3.15 -17.37 34.48
CA HIS A 689 -4.22 -16.47 34.96
C HIS A 689 -3.69 -15.13 35.48
N SER A 690 -2.36 -14.92 35.47
CA SER A 690 -1.73 -13.69 35.95
C SER A 690 -0.37 -13.48 35.28
N GLN A 691 0.11 -12.23 35.28
CA GLN A 691 1.46 -11.91 34.81
C GLN A 691 2.53 -12.71 35.56
N GLN A 692 3.47 -13.24 34.79
CA GLN A 692 4.67 -13.87 35.30
C GLN A 692 5.90 -13.32 34.60
N SER A 693 6.95 -13.07 35.34
CA SER A 693 8.26 -12.72 34.81
C SER A 693 9.33 -13.62 35.50
N VAL A 694 10.19 -14.16 34.66
CA VAL A 694 11.34 -14.97 35.14
C VAL A 694 12.61 -14.42 34.54
N SER A 695 13.66 -14.36 35.34
CA SER A 695 15.01 -14.09 34.82
C SER A 695 15.51 -15.33 34.11
N TYR A 696 15.99 -15.17 32.90
CA TYR A 696 16.51 -16.27 32.07
C TYR A 696 17.88 -15.90 31.48
N GLY A 697 18.93 -16.37 32.14
CA GLY A 697 20.28 -15.88 31.85
C GLY A 697 20.46 -14.45 32.29
N GLN A 698 20.81 -13.57 31.35
CA GLN A 698 20.95 -12.12 31.59
C GLN A 698 19.69 -11.33 31.27
N GLY A 699 18.71 -11.91 30.61
CA GLY A 699 17.46 -11.26 30.19
C GLY A 699 16.25 -11.78 30.96
N THR A 700 15.09 -11.49 30.39
CA THR A 700 13.79 -11.71 31.02
C THR A 700 12.80 -12.34 30.05
N LEU A 701 12.05 -13.32 30.54
CA LEU A 701 10.86 -13.83 29.89
C LEU A 701 9.64 -13.33 30.68
N THR A 702 8.73 -12.66 30.01
CA THR A 702 7.49 -12.17 30.63
C THR A 702 6.29 -12.68 29.88
N VAL A 703 5.28 -13.14 30.60
CA VAL A 703 4.00 -13.54 30.04
C VAL A 703 2.91 -12.79 30.79
N ALA A 704 1.97 -12.19 30.07
CA ALA A 704 0.82 -11.53 30.66
C ALA A 704 -0.44 -11.70 29.79
N PRO A 705 -1.63 -11.82 30.40
CA PRO A 705 -2.88 -11.90 29.66
C PRO A 705 -3.30 -10.54 29.06
N ASP A 706 -2.79 -9.44 29.61
CA ASP A 706 -3.18 -8.08 29.33
C ASP A 706 -2.02 -7.29 28.71
N LEU A 707 -2.28 -6.56 27.62
CA LEU A 707 -1.28 -5.79 26.87
C LEU A 707 -0.65 -4.70 27.73
N ALA A 708 -1.47 -3.93 28.47
CA ALA A 708 -0.97 -2.81 29.25
C ALA A 708 -0.05 -3.26 30.38
N GLN A 709 -0.36 -4.41 31.01
CA GLN A 709 0.53 -5.01 31.99
C GLN A 709 1.86 -5.45 31.37
N LEU A 710 1.79 -6.07 30.18
CA LEU A 710 2.98 -6.54 29.48
C LEU A 710 3.88 -5.39 29.07
N MET A 711 3.31 -4.34 28.47
CA MET A 711 4.07 -3.19 28.01
C MET A 711 4.76 -2.40 29.13
N LYS A 712 4.20 -2.36 30.32
CA LYS A 712 4.88 -1.78 31.52
C LYS A 712 6.21 -2.47 31.85
N THR A 713 6.39 -3.71 31.46
CA THR A 713 7.66 -4.45 31.67
C THR A 713 8.65 -4.27 30.52
N SER A 714 8.22 -3.74 29.37
CA SER A 714 9.02 -3.68 28.15
C SER A 714 10.23 -2.74 28.23
N GLY A 715 10.19 -1.74 29.12
CA GLY A 715 11.15 -0.64 29.14
C GLY A 715 11.00 0.33 27.97
N ILE A 716 9.87 0.27 27.25
CA ILE A 716 9.54 1.17 26.14
C ILE A 716 8.55 2.21 26.68
N GLU A 717 8.89 3.48 26.55
CA GLU A 717 8.00 4.57 26.92
C GLU A 717 7.05 4.88 25.74
N PRO A 718 5.73 4.98 25.98
CA PRO A 718 4.79 5.34 24.95
C PRO A 718 4.92 6.82 24.57
N GLU A 719 4.61 7.18 23.33
CA GLU A 719 4.48 8.57 22.92
C GLU A 719 3.08 9.11 23.31
N GLU A 720 3.06 9.99 24.29
CA GLU A 720 1.82 10.60 24.80
C GLU A 720 1.13 11.50 23.76
N MET A 721 1.88 11.96 22.75
CA MET A 721 1.28 12.69 21.63
C MET A 721 0.19 11.86 20.94
N LYS A 722 0.34 10.52 20.91
CA LYS A 722 -0.68 9.63 20.37
C LYS A 722 -1.68 9.23 21.43
N SER A 723 -1.24 8.63 22.53
CA SER A 723 -2.14 8.05 23.53
C SER A 723 -3.02 9.07 24.25
N VAL A 724 -2.54 10.30 24.43
CA VAL A 724 -3.27 11.38 25.11
C VAL A 724 -3.89 12.37 24.12
N GLN A 725 -3.13 12.80 23.11
CA GLN A 725 -3.57 13.85 22.18
C GLN A 725 -4.24 13.30 20.92
N GLY A 726 -4.06 11.99 20.60
CA GLY A 726 -4.57 11.37 19.37
C GLY A 726 -3.81 11.81 18.11
N LEU A 727 -2.61 12.35 18.25
CA LEU A 727 -1.75 12.78 17.16
C LEU A 727 -0.93 11.59 16.68
N ASP A 728 -1.15 11.17 15.45
CA ASP A 728 -0.39 10.06 14.85
C ASP A 728 1.06 10.47 14.61
N TYR A 729 1.97 9.51 14.78
CA TYR A 729 3.39 9.76 14.62
C TYR A 729 4.12 8.56 14.00
N ILE A 730 5.28 8.85 13.41
CA ILE A 730 6.37 7.90 13.15
C ILE A 730 7.68 8.57 13.55
N ARG A 731 8.63 7.78 14.07
CA ARG A 731 9.90 8.28 14.58
C ARG A 731 11.08 7.63 13.86
N ARG A 732 12.13 8.44 13.61
CA ARG A 732 13.41 7.98 13.09
C ARG A 732 14.55 8.47 13.97
N ARG A 733 15.56 7.65 14.15
CA ARG A 733 16.80 7.99 14.85
C ARG A 733 17.80 8.59 13.85
N TYR A 734 18.38 9.73 14.21
CA TYR A 734 19.52 10.35 13.57
C TYR A 734 20.74 10.27 14.50
N ASP A 735 21.94 10.53 13.98
CA ASP A 735 23.18 10.47 14.78
C ASP A 735 23.20 11.49 15.94
N ASP A 736 22.43 12.58 15.80
CA ASP A 736 22.38 13.73 16.70
C ASP A 736 21.02 13.99 17.33
N GLY A 737 20.07 13.01 17.24
CA GLY A 737 18.73 13.13 17.82
C GLY A 737 17.67 12.33 17.07
N TYR A 738 16.45 12.84 17.04
CA TYR A 738 15.31 12.15 16.44
C TYR A 738 14.55 13.06 15.49
N VAL A 739 13.86 12.44 14.52
CA VAL A 739 12.85 13.08 13.69
C VAL A 739 11.53 12.39 13.91
N TYR A 740 10.49 13.17 14.18
CA TYR A 740 9.11 12.72 14.20
C TYR A 740 8.40 13.34 12.99
N PHE A 741 7.70 12.55 12.22
CA PHE A 741 6.62 13.05 11.37
C PHE A 741 5.32 12.81 12.11
N VAL A 742 4.53 13.88 12.28
CA VAL A 742 3.26 13.83 13.01
C VAL A 742 2.14 14.36 12.12
N ALA A 743 0.94 13.77 12.22
CA ALA A 743 -0.23 14.21 11.49
C ALA A 743 -1.52 14.01 12.30
N MET A 744 -2.44 14.97 12.22
CA MET A 744 -3.76 14.88 12.82
C MET A 744 -4.77 14.41 11.78
N GLN A 745 -5.06 13.10 11.79
CA GLN A 745 -5.95 12.45 10.83
C GLN A 745 -7.41 12.33 11.32
N HIS A 746 -7.71 12.95 12.44
CA HIS A 746 -9.01 12.91 13.11
C HIS A 746 -9.55 14.32 13.37
N ASN A 747 -10.84 14.41 13.66
CA ASN A 747 -11.50 15.67 14.04
C ASN A 747 -11.13 16.09 15.47
N ARG A 748 -9.83 16.24 15.74
CA ARG A 748 -9.27 16.72 17.00
C ARG A 748 -8.23 17.79 16.74
N SER A 749 -8.07 18.71 17.68
CA SER A 749 -6.99 19.69 17.66
C SER A 749 -6.09 19.49 18.87
N VAL A 750 -4.81 19.69 18.69
CA VAL A 750 -3.84 19.80 19.77
C VAL A 750 -3.54 21.27 19.99
N ASP A 751 -3.61 21.71 21.23
CA ASP A 751 -3.22 23.03 21.71
C ASP A 751 -2.71 22.86 23.14
N ALA A 752 -1.51 22.29 23.27
CA ALA A 752 -1.00 21.81 24.55
C ALA A 752 0.53 21.64 24.57
N TRP A 753 1.06 21.64 25.79
CA TRP A 753 2.39 21.10 26.06
C TRP A 753 2.35 19.57 25.99
N VAL A 754 3.14 18.99 25.09
CA VAL A 754 3.15 17.57 24.79
C VAL A 754 4.51 16.98 25.14
N PRO A 755 4.59 15.95 25.98
CA PRO A 755 5.85 15.31 26.30
C PRO A 755 6.37 14.49 25.14
N LEU A 756 7.70 14.47 25.00
CA LEU A 756 8.41 13.60 24.07
C LEU A 756 8.98 12.42 24.86
N ALA A 757 8.75 11.21 24.42
CA ALA A 757 9.33 10.00 25.05
C ALA A 757 10.86 9.94 24.90
N LYS A 758 11.43 10.68 23.97
CA LYS A 758 12.89 10.78 23.77
C LYS A 758 13.46 12.06 24.32
N PRO A 759 14.62 12.00 25.00
CA PRO A 759 15.28 13.20 25.51
C PRO A 759 15.75 14.11 24.36
N ALA A 760 15.76 15.43 24.63
CA ALA A 760 16.26 16.40 23.69
C ALA A 760 16.87 17.61 24.44
N SER A 761 17.97 18.17 23.93
CA SER A 761 18.49 19.45 24.41
C SER A 761 17.80 20.62 23.74
N SER A 762 17.44 20.48 22.48
CA SER A 762 16.69 21.46 21.71
C SER A 762 15.82 20.77 20.64
N VAL A 763 14.79 21.49 20.19
CA VAL A 763 13.83 20.98 19.19
C VAL A 763 13.55 22.03 18.15
N MET A 764 13.40 21.60 16.89
CA MET A 764 13.03 22.43 15.76
C MET A 764 11.79 21.88 15.08
N PHE A 765 10.87 22.77 14.72
CA PHE A 765 9.71 22.46 13.90
C PHE A 765 9.96 22.78 12.45
N PHE A 766 9.47 21.90 11.57
CA PHE A 766 9.46 22.07 10.13
C PHE A 766 8.04 21.81 9.63
N ASP A 767 7.42 22.82 9.06
CA ASP A 767 6.10 22.68 8.45
C ASP A 767 6.24 22.29 6.96
N PRO A 768 5.93 21.04 6.58
CA PRO A 768 6.12 20.60 5.21
C PRO A 768 5.15 21.24 4.23
N LEU A 769 4.01 21.77 4.70
CA LEU A 769 3.02 22.43 3.86
C LEU A 769 3.51 23.84 3.43
N SER A 770 3.95 24.66 4.37
CA SER A 770 4.41 26.03 4.10
C SER A 770 5.90 26.14 3.79
N GLY A 771 6.70 25.15 4.19
CA GLY A 771 8.17 25.22 4.16
C GLY A 771 8.76 26.04 5.30
N GLN A 772 7.96 26.55 6.24
CA GLN A 772 8.44 27.27 7.41
C GLN A 772 9.18 26.34 8.38
N LYS A 773 10.15 26.88 9.07
CA LYS A 773 10.89 26.20 10.12
C LYS A 773 11.31 27.19 11.21
N ALA A 774 11.33 26.75 12.44
CA ALA A 774 11.86 27.57 13.57
C ALA A 774 12.07 26.68 14.81
N PRO A 775 12.88 27.14 15.78
CA PRO A 775 12.98 26.49 17.07
C PRO A 775 11.60 26.30 17.71
N ALA A 776 11.34 25.11 18.27
CA ALA A 776 10.10 24.82 18.97
C ALA A 776 10.04 25.52 20.33
N PRO A 777 8.87 25.98 20.78
CA PRO A 777 8.67 26.32 22.19
C PRO A 777 8.87 25.07 23.06
N MET A 778 9.79 25.11 23.99
CA MET A 778 10.14 24.02 24.89
C MET A 778 9.96 24.34 26.35
N SER A 779 9.62 23.33 27.14
CA SER A 779 9.56 23.38 28.60
C SER A 779 9.99 22.01 29.18
N ARG A 780 9.98 21.88 30.51
CA ARG A 780 10.14 20.59 31.19
C ARG A 780 9.08 20.43 32.25
N ASN A 781 8.57 19.20 32.39
CA ASN A 781 7.67 18.88 33.51
C ASN A 781 8.43 18.59 34.82
N GLU A 782 7.71 18.30 35.89
CA GLU A 782 8.26 17.99 37.21
C GLU A 782 9.16 16.73 37.20
N GLU A 783 8.94 15.85 36.26
CA GLU A 783 9.71 14.60 36.04
C GLU A 783 10.94 14.83 35.18
N ASN A 784 11.24 16.08 34.80
CA ASN A 784 12.35 16.50 33.94
C ASN A 784 12.24 15.97 32.48
N GLN A 785 11.04 15.61 32.05
CA GLN A 785 10.74 15.20 30.69
C GLN A 785 10.58 16.45 29.80
N ASN A 786 11.07 16.38 28.57
CA ASN A 786 10.95 17.47 27.61
C ASN A 786 9.52 17.61 27.11
N LEU A 787 9.00 18.82 27.15
CA LEU A 787 7.71 19.21 26.60
C LEU A 787 7.94 20.13 25.40
N VAL A 788 7.14 19.94 24.35
CA VAL A 788 7.02 20.87 23.23
C VAL A 788 5.60 21.40 23.16
N TYR A 789 5.44 22.68 22.84
CA TYR A 789 4.11 23.25 22.68
C TYR A 789 3.63 23.04 21.26
N LEU A 790 2.58 22.26 21.07
CA LEU A 790 2.01 21.93 19.77
C LEU A 790 0.65 22.61 19.59
N GLN A 791 0.46 23.25 18.43
CA GLN A 791 -0.82 23.71 17.92
C GLN A 791 -1.06 23.09 16.56
N ILE A 792 -1.86 22.02 16.50
CA ILE A 792 -2.12 21.24 15.29
C ILE A 792 -3.63 21.06 15.13
N LYS A 793 -4.16 21.51 13.99
CA LYS A 793 -5.57 21.36 13.59
C LYS A 793 -5.80 20.04 12.83
N PRO A 794 -7.07 19.57 12.71
CA PRO A 794 -7.41 18.45 11.84
C PRO A 794 -6.86 18.64 10.41
N GLY A 795 -6.22 17.60 9.88
CA GLY A 795 -5.60 17.61 8.56
C GLY A 795 -4.21 18.25 8.48
N GLN A 796 -3.71 18.86 9.55
CA GLN A 796 -2.33 19.38 9.59
C GLN A 796 -1.33 18.30 9.98
N SER A 797 -0.09 18.51 9.55
CA SER A 797 1.07 17.68 9.86
C SER A 797 2.29 18.55 10.11
N LEU A 798 3.26 18.00 10.84
CA LEU A 798 4.48 18.69 11.24
C LEU A 798 5.65 17.72 11.31
N ILE A 799 6.86 18.18 11.07
CA ILE A 799 8.09 17.45 11.36
C ILE A 799 8.71 18.08 12.62
N ILE A 800 8.97 17.23 13.62
CA ILE A 800 9.61 17.61 14.88
C ILE A 800 11.01 17.02 14.87
N ARG A 801 12.03 17.87 14.81
CA ARG A 801 13.44 17.48 14.83
C ARG A 801 14.04 17.79 16.20
N THR A 802 14.48 16.75 16.91
CA THR A 802 15.14 16.90 18.21
C THR A 802 16.65 16.81 18.05
N PHE A 803 17.39 17.46 18.95
CA PHE A 803 18.83 17.41 19.02
C PHE A 803 19.29 16.97 20.41
N ASP A 804 20.22 16.03 20.46
CA ASP A 804 20.79 15.50 21.72
C ASP A 804 21.67 16.53 22.44
N GLN A 805 22.24 17.50 21.69
CA GLN A 805 23.11 18.56 22.20
C GLN A 805 22.82 19.91 21.52
N GLY A 806 23.31 20.98 22.10
CA GLY A 806 23.23 22.32 21.55
C GLY A 806 21.97 23.10 21.99
N ASN A 807 22.02 24.41 21.79
CA ASN A 807 20.88 25.33 21.98
C ASN A 807 20.63 26.03 20.65
N LEU A 808 19.42 25.98 20.18
CA LEU A 808 18.99 26.70 18.99
C LEU A 808 18.80 28.19 19.31
N SER A 809 19.27 29.05 18.39
CA SER A 809 19.07 30.50 18.45
C SER A 809 18.09 30.93 17.35
N GLY A 810 17.36 31.99 17.59
CA GLY A 810 16.38 32.57 16.66
C GLY A 810 14.99 32.68 17.25
N ASP A 811 14.08 33.24 16.46
CA ASP A 811 12.68 33.37 16.87
C ASP A 811 12.06 31.96 16.93
N THR A 812 11.23 31.77 17.98
CA THR A 812 10.50 30.50 18.11
C THR A 812 9.42 30.36 17.04
N TYR A 813 9.08 29.11 16.71
CA TYR A 813 7.96 28.81 15.83
C TYR A 813 6.70 29.52 16.34
N PRO A 814 5.99 30.25 15.45
CA PRO A 814 4.87 31.07 15.86
C PRO A 814 3.76 30.19 16.45
N VAL A 815 3.42 30.48 17.71
CA VAL A 815 2.30 29.86 18.42
C VAL A 815 1.40 30.95 18.93
N PHE A 816 0.14 30.61 19.10
CA PHE A 816 -0.86 31.52 19.65
C PHE A 816 -0.98 31.32 21.16
N GLU A 817 -1.22 32.38 21.93
CA GLU A 817 -1.39 32.23 23.37
C GLU A 817 -2.57 31.31 23.69
N PRO A 818 -2.41 30.39 24.68
CA PRO A 818 -3.49 29.51 25.11
C PRO A 818 -4.71 30.32 25.53
N GLY A 819 -5.88 29.99 25.00
CA GLY A 819 -7.14 30.68 25.32
C GLY A 819 -7.56 31.76 24.33
N ASN A 820 -6.68 32.25 23.46
CA ASN A 820 -7.01 33.21 22.40
C ASN A 820 -7.35 32.57 21.05
N VAL A 821 -7.18 31.29 20.93
CA VAL A 821 -7.45 30.52 19.69
C VAL A 821 -8.70 29.69 19.87
N SER A 822 -9.71 29.94 19.07
CA SER A 822 -10.91 29.08 19.01
C SER A 822 -10.67 27.95 18.01
N TYR A 823 -10.03 26.85 18.42
CA TYR A 823 -10.03 25.61 17.67
C TYR A 823 -11.33 24.85 17.96
N GLY A 824 -12.22 24.79 16.97
CA GLY A 824 -13.43 23.99 17.05
C GLY A 824 -14.45 24.42 18.11
N CYS A 825 -15.69 24.35 17.78
CA CYS A 825 -16.92 24.63 18.49
C CYS A 825 -16.94 24.56 20.03
N ARG A 826 -16.22 25.41 20.75
CA ARG A 826 -16.66 25.80 22.10
C ARG A 826 -17.54 27.03 21.98
N LYS A 827 -18.82 26.85 22.22
CA LYS A 827 -19.86 27.90 22.17
C LYS A 827 -19.62 29.14 23.08
N GLU A 828 -18.61 29.10 23.94
CA GLU A 828 -18.44 30.07 25.02
C GLU A 828 -17.32 31.09 24.80
N GLN A 829 -16.54 31.03 23.74
CA GLN A 829 -15.47 32.00 23.43
C GLN A 829 -15.71 32.79 22.13
N ARG A 830 -16.96 33.04 21.76
CA ARG A 830 -17.36 33.80 20.57
C ARG A 830 -17.29 35.34 20.80
N ASN A 831 -16.23 35.87 21.32
CA ASN A 831 -16.06 37.33 21.38
C ASN A 831 -15.10 37.93 20.36
N GLN A 832 -14.59 37.14 19.43
CA GLN A 832 -13.91 37.66 18.24
C GLN A 832 -14.82 37.42 17.02
N GLU A 833 -15.49 38.46 16.57
CA GLU A 833 -16.35 38.42 15.38
C GLU A 833 -15.50 38.15 14.16
N ALA A 834 -15.71 36.99 13.50
CA ALA A 834 -15.22 36.76 12.18
C ALA A 834 -15.80 37.85 11.25
N LEU A 835 -14.97 38.61 10.58
CA LEU A 835 -15.42 39.60 9.60
C LEU A 835 -15.74 38.90 8.29
N PRO A 836 -17.02 38.82 7.88
CA PRO A 836 -17.36 38.25 6.60
C PRO A 836 -16.78 39.14 5.49
N LEU A 837 -16.07 38.56 4.56
CA LEU A 837 -15.58 39.24 3.39
C LEU A 837 -16.75 39.44 2.40
N SER A 838 -17.44 40.57 2.57
CA SER A 838 -18.69 40.89 1.88
C SER A 838 -18.58 42.19 1.10
N GLY A 839 -19.18 42.27 -0.09
CA GLY A 839 -19.13 43.46 -0.89
C GLY A 839 -19.65 43.27 -2.31
N ASN A 840 -19.15 44.06 -3.23
CA ASN A 840 -19.45 43.97 -4.66
C ASN A 840 -18.34 43.17 -5.34
N TRP A 841 -18.53 41.86 -5.42
CA TRP A 841 -17.61 40.98 -6.12
C TRP A 841 -17.79 41.08 -7.62
N THR A 842 -16.68 40.96 -8.35
CA THR A 842 -16.69 40.62 -9.76
C THR A 842 -16.12 39.21 -9.93
N PHE A 843 -16.70 38.46 -10.85
CA PHE A 843 -16.33 37.11 -11.19
C PHE A 843 -16.14 36.93 -12.69
N GLU A 844 -15.15 36.15 -13.11
CA GLU A 844 -14.93 35.81 -14.51
C GLU A 844 -14.38 34.38 -14.60
N PHE A 845 -14.81 33.65 -15.64
CA PHE A 845 -14.18 32.37 -16.01
C PHE A 845 -12.88 32.67 -16.75
N SER A 846 -11.77 32.08 -16.35
CA SER A 846 -10.46 32.40 -16.92
C SER A 846 -9.89 31.26 -17.79
N GLU A 847 -9.59 30.14 -17.22
CA GLU A 847 -8.95 28.98 -17.86
C GLU A 847 -9.83 27.76 -17.68
N GLY A 848 -10.35 27.18 -18.76
CA GLY A 848 -11.19 25.99 -18.69
C GLY A 848 -12.19 25.88 -19.83
N GLN A 849 -13.06 24.89 -19.70
CA GLN A 849 -14.05 24.53 -20.70
C GLN A 849 -15.39 24.16 -20.05
N PRO A 850 -16.55 24.44 -20.66
CA PRO A 850 -16.70 25.23 -21.94
C PRO A 850 -16.24 26.66 -21.76
N HIS A 851 -15.86 27.33 -22.86
CA HIS A 851 -15.51 28.76 -22.81
C HIS A 851 -16.75 29.61 -22.50
N ILE A 852 -16.70 30.33 -21.37
CA ILE A 852 -17.79 31.20 -20.90
C ILE A 852 -17.25 32.62 -20.84
N PRO A 853 -17.56 33.50 -21.79
CA PRO A 853 -17.07 34.87 -21.82
C PRO A 853 -17.87 35.79 -20.89
N GLY A 854 -17.23 36.84 -20.43
CA GLY A 854 -17.87 37.93 -19.70
C GLY A 854 -17.48 38.00 -18.23
N GLN A 855 -17.90 39.09 -17.61
CA GLN A 855 -17.70 39.38 -16.22
C GLN A 855 -19.05 39.45 -15.48
N PHE A 856 -19.16 38.76 -14.39
CA PHE A 856 -20.37 38.67 -13.60
C PHE A 856 -20.22 39.44 -12.28
N LYS A 857 -21.33 39.95 -11.75
CA LYS A 857 -21.35 40.68 -10.49
C LYS A 857 -22.13 39.95 -9.42
N MET A 858 -21.57 39.88 -8.22
CA MET A 858 -22.22 39.32 -7.04
C MET A 858 -22.24 40.36 -5.93
N LYS A 859 -23.33 40.43 -5.16
CA LYS A 859 -23.45 41.30 -3.99
C LYS A 859 -23.45 40.45 -2.73
N GLY A 860 -22.81 40.93 -1.68
CA GLY A 860 -22.72 40.25 -0.40
C GLY A 860 -21.51 39.30 -0.33
N GLN A 861 -21.70 38.10 0.14
CA GLN A 861 -20.67 37.05 0.12
C GLN A 861 -20.55 36.42 -1.27
N PRO A 862 -19.37 35.92 -1.67
CA PRO A 862 -19.22 35.21 -2.91
C PRO A 862 -20.04 33.89 -2.86
N ARG A 863 -20.49 33.44 -4.01
CA ARG A 863 -21.25 32.20 -4.19
C ARG A 863 -20.57 31.32 -5.21
N PRO A 864 -20.81 30.01 -5.19
CA PRO A 864 -20.37 29.11 -6.25
C PRO A 864 -20.85 29.62 -7.63
N TRP A 865 -20.02 29.47 -8.63
CA TRP A 865 -20.41 29.89 -9.98
C TRP A 865 -21.55 29.07 -10.59
N THR A 866 -21.76 27.84 -10.10
CA THR A 866 -22.91 27.00 -10.47
C THR A 866 -24.26 27.64 -10.11
N GLU A 867 -24.29 28.52 -9.11
CA GLU A 867 -25.49 29.29 -8.73
C GLU A 867 -25.74 30.55 -9.56
N LEU A 868 -24.85 30.90 -10.48
CA LEU A 868 -24.95 32.14 -11.23
C LEU A 868 -25.98 32.09 -12.34
N GLN A 869 -26.61 30.95 -12.62
CA GLN A 869 -27.57 30.71 -13.72
C GLN A 869 -27.00 31.11 -15.09
N VAL A 870 -25.70 30.89 -15.29
CA VAL A 870 -24.99 31.14 -16.55
C VAL A 870 -24.92 29.82 -17.31
N GLU A 871 -25.30 29.87 -18.60
CA GLU A 871 -25.25 28.67 -19.47
C GLU A 871 -23.82 28.04 -19.46
N GLY A 872 -23.75 26.76 -19.17
CA GLY A 872 -22.50 25.99 -19.15
C GLY A 872 -21.69 26.11 -17.84
N ALA A 873 -22.11 26.94 -16.88
CA ALA A 873 -21.40 27.09 -15.62
C ALA A 873 -21.41 25.81 -14.73
N ASP A 874 -22.49 25.02 -14.84
CA ASP A 874 -22.65 23.74 -14.19
C ASP A 874 -21.74 22.62 -14.77
N ALA A 875 -21.34 22.79 -16.05
CA ALA A 875 -20.45 21.88 -16.76
C ALA A 875 -19.00 22.40 -16.85
N TYR A 876 -18.70 23.51 -16.17
CA TYR A 876 -17.39 24.14 -16.30
C TYR A 876 -16.32 23.35 -15.50
N ALA A 877 -15.23 23.04 -16.19
CA ALA A 877 -14.00 22.50 -15.60
C ALA A 877 -12.84 23.46 -15.86
N GLY A 878 -12.30 24.05 -14.82
CA GLY A 878 -11.25 25.06 -14.92
C GLY A 878 -11.19 26.03 -13.76
N THR A 879 -10.73 27.26 -14.04
CA THR A 879 -10.48 28.29 -13.04
C THR A 879 -11.45 29.46 -13.18
N GLY A 880 -12.09 29.84 -12.07
CA GLY A 880 -12.90 31.05 -11.94
C GLY A 880 -12.24 32.04 -11.00
N VAL A 881 -12.22 33.34 -11.37
CA VAL A 881 -11.53 34.38 -10.62
C VAL A 881 -12.54 35.34 -9.99
N TYR A 882 -12.52 35.39 -8.66
CA TYR A 882 -13.30 36.28 -7.80
C TYR A 882 -12.45 37.47 -7.39
N LYS A 883 -12.96 38.70 -7.55
CA LYS A 883 -12.25 39.93 -7.20
C LYS A 883 -13.14 40.83 -6.33
N LEU A 884 -12.56 41.38 -5.27
CA LEU A 884 -13.22 42.31 -4.36
C LEU A 884 -12.26 43.40 -3.92
N GLU A 885 -12.76 44.64 -3.88
CA GLU A 885 -12.15 45.72 -3.15
C GLU A 885 -12.88 45.94 -1.83
N PHE A 886 -12.17 45.95 -0.73
CA PHE A 886 -12.73 46.05 0.62
C PHE A 886 -11.89 46.94 1.50
N LYS A 887 -12.49 47.48 2.55
CA LYS A 887 -11.78 48.26 3.55
C LYS A 887 -11.61 47.42 4.80
N LEU A 888 -10.37 47.18 5.16
CA LEU A 888 -10.06 46.49 6.43
C LEU A 888 -10.26 47.46 7.60
N PRO A 889 -10.87 47.06 8.73
CA PRO A 889 -10.94 47.88 9.95
C PRO A 889 -9.55 48.29 10.43
N LYS A 890 -9.48 49.47 11.11
CA LYS A 890 -8.26 49.88 11.78
C LYS A 890 -8.16 49.16 13.14
N VAL A 891 -7.94 47.88 13.07
CA VAL A 891 -7.70 47.00 14.24
C VAL A 891 -6.22 46.66 14.29
N GLN A 892 -5.63 46.68 15.45
CA GLN A 892 -4.29 46.16 15.65
C GLN A 892 -4.40 44.67 15.82
N ALA A 893 -3.81 43.93 14.90
CA ALA A 893 -3.71 42.48 14.93
C ALA A 893 -2.29 42.09 14.53
N ASP A 894 -1.78 41.04 15.13
CA ASP A 894 -0.44 40.52 14.80
C ASP A 894 -0.47 39.80 13.46
N ASP A 895 -1.60 39.14 13.14
CA ASP A 895 -1.82 38.49 11.87
C ASP A 895 -3.29 38.45 11.44
N TRP A 896 -3.56 38.11 10.22
CA TRP A 896 -4.89 37.96 9.62
C TRP A 896 -5.01 36.60 8.98
N LEU A 897 -6.02 35.83 9.38
CA LEU A 897 -6.30 34.52 8.81
C LEU A 897 -7.51 34.57 7.89
N LEU A 898 -7.34 34.22 6.62
CA LEU A 898 -8.45 33.95 5.71
C LEU A 898 -8.83 32.49 5.85
N ASP A 899 -10.07 32.24 6.26
CA ASP A 899 -10.65 30.90 6.40
C ASP A 899 -11.81 30.76 5.40
N PHE A 900 -11.68 29.81 4.48
CA PHE A 900 -12.71 29.50 3.50
C PHE A 900 -13.84 28.63 4.06
N GLY A 901 -13.60 27.96 5.20
CA GLY A 901 -14.47 26.91 5.71
C GLY A 901 -14.46 25.70 4.78
N PHE A 902 -15.09 25.83 3.62
CA PHE A 902 -15.10 24.81 2.55
C PHE A 902 -14.59 25.42 1.24
N LEU A 903 -13.79 24.67 0.49
CA LEU A 903 -13.23 25.06 -0.80
C LEU A 903 -13.31 23.90 -1.80
N ALA A 904 -13.82 24.15 -2.98
CA ALA A 904 -13.89 23.18 -4.08
C ALA A 904 -13.17 23.68 -5.33
N GLU A 905 -11.86 23.40 -5.55
CA GLU A 905 -11.00 22.55 -4.72
C GLU A 905 -9.75 23.30 -4.26
N THR A 906 -9.12 24.12 -5.12
CA THR A 906 -7.93 24.88 -4.80
C THR A 906 -8.18 26.37 -5.00
N ALA A 907 -7.50 27.22 -4.24
CA ALA A 907 -7.60 28.67 -4.39
C ALA A 907 -6.23 29.34 -4.35
N ARG A 908 -5.88 30.02 -5.42
CA ARG A 908 -4.71 30.89 -5.51
C ARG A 908 -5.10 32.30 -5.13
N ILE A 909 -4.41 32.90 -4.16
CA ILE A 909 -4.81 34.18 -3.54
C ILE A 909 -3.81 35.24 -3.90
N ARG A 910 -4.32 36.41 -4.34
CA ARG A 910 -3.52 37.64 -4.49
C ARG A 910 -4.13 38.75 -3.66
N ILE A 911 -3.31 39.43 -2.89
CA ILE A 911 -3.71 40.58 -2.07
C ILE A 911 -2.93 41.81 -2.54
N ASN A 912 -3.64 42.87 -2.88
CA ASN A 912 -3.02 44.12 -3.33
C ASN A 912 -2.05 43.91 -4.51
N GLY A 913 -2.39 42.95 -5.40
CA GLY A 913 -1.60 42.58 -6.57
C GLY A 913 -0.40 41.66 -6.29
N LYS A 914 -0.10 41.33 -5.04
CA LYS A 914 0.97 40.40 -4.67
C LYS A 914 0.41 38.98 -4.51
N ASP A 915 1.16 37.98 -4.92
CA ASP A 915 0.83 36.56 -4.68
C ASP A 915 0.96 36.30 -3.18
N ALA A 916 -0.11 35.83 -2.57
CA ALA A 916 -0.17 35.48 -1.14
C ALA A 916 -0.14 33.96 -0.90
N GLY A 917 -0.22 33.14 -1.96
CA GLY A 917 -0.09 31.70 -1.90
C GLY A 917 -1.29 30.91 -2.42
N LEU A 918 -1.23 29.59 -2.20
CA LEU A 918 -2.20 28.60 -2.63
C LEU A 918 -2.82 27.89 -1.41
N VAL A 919 -4.14 27.80 -1.37
CA VAL A 919 -4.89 26.95 -0.44
C VAL A 919 -5.39 25.73 -1.20
N TRP A 920 -5.02 24.52 -0.75
CA TRP A 920 -5.30 23.28 -1.45
C TRP A 920 -5.56 22.08 -0.54
N SER A 921 -5.42 22.24 0.77
CA SER A 921 -5.55 21.19 1.78
C SER A 921 -6.38 21.69 2.97
N VAL A 922 -7.03 20.78 3.66
CA VAL A 922 -7.70 21.10 4.95
C VAL A 922 -6.67 21.30 6.06
N PRO A 923 -6.90 22.28 6.98
CA PRO A 923 -7.94 23.28 6.95
C PRO A 923 -7.71 24.30 5.83
N TYR A 924 -8.78 24.74 5.15
CA TYR A 924 -8.68 25.68 4.03
C TYR A 924 -8.45 27.11 4.53
N GLU A 925 -7.24 27.38 4.99
CA GLU A 925 -6.84 28.61 5.65
C GLU A 925 -5.51 29.13 5.09
N ILE A 926 -5.34 30.46 5.12
CA ILE A 926 -4.08 31.11 4.75
C ILE A 926 -3.86 32.39 5.56
N ARG A 927 -2.62 32.65 5.98
CA ARG A 927 -2.22 33.85 6.72
C ARG A 927 -1.91 34.98 5.75
N LEU A 928 -2.47 36.16 6.01
CA LEU A 928 -2.41 37.31 5.12
C LEU A 928 -1.82 38.58 5.77
N GLY A 929 -1.28 38.50 6.98
CA GLY A 929 -0.79 39.65 7.75
C GLY A 929 0.16 40.54 6.96
N ASP A 930 1.11 39.93 6.24
CA ASP A 930 2.13 40.65 5.47
C ASP A 930 1.60 41.35 4.21
N TYR A 931 0.40 41.04 3.78
CA TYR A 931 -0.18 41.53 2.53
C TYR A 931 -1.28 42.55 2.74
N LEU A 932 -1.92 42.59 3.91
CA LEU A 932 -3.06 43.41 4.21
C LEU A 932 -2.64 44.78 4.79
N LEU A 933 -3.43 45.80 4.47
CA LEU A 933 -3.23 47.17 4.94
C LEU A 933 -4.37 47.59 5.90
N PRO A 934 -4.18 47.48 7.23
CA PRO A 934 -5.20 47.81 8.21
C PRO A 934 -5.66 49.27 8.09
N GLY A 935 -6.95 49.50 8.16
CA GLY A 935 -7.58 50.83 8.05
C GLY A 935 -7.59 51.41 6.63
N LYS A 936 -7.04 50.72 5.64
CA LYS A 936 -6.97 51.17 4.25
C LYS A 936 -7.87 50.29 3.33
N LYS A 937 -7.99 50.72 2.09
CA LYS A 937 -8.61 49.93 1.02
C LYS A 937 -7.61 48.86 0.59
N ASN A 938 -8.10 47.63 0.46
CA ASN A 938 -7.37 46.47 -0.02
C ASN A 938 -8.11 45.86 -1.21
N SER A 939 -7.39 45.13 -2.04
CA SER A 939 -7.96 44.27 -3.07
C SER A 939 -7.60 42.83 -2.82
N ILE A 940 -8.55 41.93 -3.02
CA ILE A 940 -8.33 40.49 -3.05
C ILE A 940 -8.77 39.92 -4.39
N GLU A 941 -7.94 39.05 -4.94
CA GLU A 941 -8.24 38.20 -6.09
C GLU A 941 -8.06 36.73 -5.67
N ILE A 942 -9.08 35.92 -5.95
CA ILE A 942 -9.12 34.51 -5.59
C ILE A 942 -9.42 33.73 -6.84
N ALA A 943 -8.42 32.98 -7.33
CA ALA A 943 -8.55 32.12 -8.48
C ALA A 943 -8.85 30.69 -7.99
N VAL A 944 -10.11 30.29 -8.07
CA VAL A 944 -10.58 28.97 -7.64
C VAL A 944 -10.55 28.02 -8.83
N THR A 945 -9.93 26.85 -8.66
CA THR A 945 -9.90 25.79 -9.67
C THR A 945 -10.68 24.58 -9.16
N ASN A 946 -11.68 24.16 -9.95
CA ASN A 946 -12.49 22.99 -9.63
C ASN A 946 -11.99 21.72 -10.34
N LEU A 947 -12.62 20.58 -10.03
CA LEU A 947 -12.38 19.31 -10.69
C LEU A 947 -13.02 19.21 -12.07
N PRO A 948 -12.48 18.38 -13.00
CA PRO A 948 -13.10 18.08 -14.29
C PRO A 948 -14.42 17.30 -14.18
N ALA A 949 -14.75 16.79 -13.03
CA ALA A 949 -15.91 15.96 -12.76
C ALA A 949 -17.23 16.54 -13.29
N ASN A 950 -17.45 17.85 -13.12
CA ASN A 950 -18.65 18.54 -13.62
C ASN A 950 -18.78 18.38 -15.14
N ARG A 951 -17.68 18.52 -15.89
CA ARG A 951 -17.67 18.37 -17.34
C ARG A 951 -17.84 16.91 -17.76
N ILE A 952 -17.27 15.97 -17.02
CA ILE A 952 -17.47 14.54 -17.25
C ILE A 952 -18.94 14.16 -17.07
N ALA A 953 -19.59 14.69 -16.03
CA ALA A 953 -21.02 14.51 -15.80
C ALA A 953 -21.85 15.07 -16.96
N ASP A 954 -21.48 16.24 -17.52
CA ASP A 954 -22.13 16.80 -18.71
C ASP A 954 -21.92 15.91 -19.95
N TYR A 955 -20.73 15.37 -20.14
CA TYR A 955 -20.46 14.43 -21.25
C TYR A 955 -21.33 13.17 -21.14
N ASP A 956 -21.46 12.59 -19.94
CA ASP A 956 -22.34 11.43 -19.72
C ASP A 956 -23.81 11.77 -19.98
N ARG A 957 -24.31 12.93 -19.51
CA ARG A 957 -25.67 13.41 -19.78
C ARG A 957 -25.96 13.59 -21.28
N ARG A 958 -24.96 14.03 -22.03
CA ARG A 958 -25.06 14.28 -23.49
C ARG A 958 -24.72 13.06 -24.33
N GLY A 959 -24.37 11.93 -23.71
CA GLY A 959 -23.97 10.71 -24.40
C GLY A 959 -22.67 10.83 -25.20
N ILE A 960 -21.78 11.76 -24.82
CA ILE A 960 -20.48 11.92 -25.45
C ILE A 960 -19.56 10.80 -24.96
N LYS A 961 -19.03 10.03 -25.90
CA LYS A 961 -18.10 8.93 -25.58
C LYS A 961 -16.73 9.51 -25.26
N TRP A 962 -16.31 9.42 -24.01
CA TRP A 962 -15.01 9.88 -23.54
C TRP A 962 -14.12 8.73 -23.02
N ARG A 963 -14.69 7.55 -22.74
CA ARG A 963 -13.97 6.32 -22.37
C ARG A 963 -13.67 5.54 -23.65
N ILE A 964 -12.39 5.47 -24.03
CA ILE A 964 -11.94 4.90 -25.30
C ILE A 964 -10.90 3.79 -25.11
N PHE A 965 -11.05 3.00 -24.05
CA PHE A 965 -10.20 1.83 -23.81
C PHE A 965 -10.43 0.78 -24.91
N LYS A 966 -9.36 0.10 -25.33
CA LYS A 966 -9.41 -1.06 -26.19
C LYS A 966 -8.98 -2.30 -25.41
N ASP A 967 -9.76 -3.36 -25.51
CA ASP A 967 -9.43 -4.70 -25.02
C ASP A 967 -9.00 -4.77 -23.55
N ILE A 968 -9.86 -4.29 -22.68
CA ILE A 968 -9.74 -4.64 -21.28
C ILE A 968 -10.19 -6.09 -21.16
N ASN A 969 -9.26 -7.03 -21.12
CA ASN A 969 -9.54 -8.47 -21.01
C ASN A 969 -10.07 -8.90 -19.63
N ILE A 970 -10.59 -7.97 -18.84
CA ILE A 970 -11.34 -8.20 -17.62
C ILE A 970 -12.68 -7.49 -17.72
N VAL A 971 -13.68 -8.32 -17.72
CA VAL A 971 -15.10 -7.97 -17.73
C VAL A 971 -15.45 -7.38 -16.37
N SER A 972 -15.86 -6.19 -16.25
CA SER A 972 -16.47 -5.54 -15.10
C SER A 972 -15.65 -4.42 -14.42
N VAL A 973 -15.25 -3.46 -15.19
CA VAL A 973 -15.19 -2.13 -14.60
C VAL A 973 -16.62 -1.57 -14.69
N PHE A 974 -17.36 -1.58 -13.60
CA PHE A 974 -18.70 -1.03 -13.52
C PHE A 974 -18.58 0.50 -13.52
N TYR A 975 -18.53 1.10 -14.69
CA TYR A 975 -18.72 2.54 -14.82
C TYR A 975 -20.22 2.83 -14.66
N LYS A 976 -20.62 3.26 -13.50
CA LYS A 976 -21.92 3.93 -13.36
C LYS A 976 -21.80 5.32 -14.00
N PRO A 977 -22.81 5.80 -14.71
CA PRO A 977 -22.89 7.20 -15.09
C PRO A 977 -22.70 8.06 -13.84
N ILE A 978 -21.87 9.10 -13.95
CA ILE A 978 -21.66 10.00 -12.83
C ILE A 978 -22.92 10.85 -12.70
N THR A 979 -23.72 10.58 -11.69
CA THR A 979 -24.82 11.46 -11.27
C THR A 979 -24.26 12.43 -10.25
N PHE A 980 -23.85 13.61 -10.67
CA PHE A 980 -23.66 14.71 -9.74
C PHE A 980 -24.99 15.40 -9.54
N ASP A 981 -25.51 15.40 -8.33
CA ASP A 981 -26.45 16.43 -7.89
C ASP A 981 -25.61 17.69 -7.64
N VAL A 982 -25.70 18.62 -8.58
CA VAL A 982 -25.04 19.91 -8.55
C VAL A 982 -25.74 20.81 -7.55
#